data_ccf30d9e0d6e55108dcd0d9f2125ac77
#
_entry.id   ccf30d9e0d6e55108dcd0d9f2125ac77
#
_cell.length_a   1.000
_cell.length_b   1.000
_cell.length_c   1.000
_cell.angle_alpha   90.00
_cell.angle_beta   90.00
_cell.angle_gamma   90.00
#
_symmetry.space_group_name_H-M   'P 1'
#
loop_
_entity.id
_entity.type
_entity.pdbx_description
1 polymer ?
#
loop_
_entity_poly.entity_id
_entity_poly.type
_entity_poly.pdbx_seq_one_letter_code
_entity_poly.pdbx_strand_id
1 'polypeptide(L)'
;MLVAYQTIWDFLDNVSERDTGEANARQLHLALSEALDPEAPISDYYRYHPWQDDGGYLRALVETCRASCAALPSYSRVRPYVLAGVRRCAVQGLNHDPDADRRDAALQDWAAREFPGERTMRWFELTAAASAFTPHVLLALAAESSFQEGDIAKALAAYFPWVSLAIAMLDSYVDRLEDLAGGSHSYISHYGDGDAAVERLCVIVDRAAREARGLRNGHRHATLVACMVAMHLSRDGAHAPDMRAGTRALAGAGGSLTCLLLPLLRAWRAVYLQRAVTDSRAPACPAARGELPPALPLPRALQTFLFWRWAFAYLERCRDRYGSCFTLRATSRPPLVMLSDPGDISTMLAAPADVLHPGEGADTIESLVGEQSFMLLDEEEHLNGRRVILPAFHAEIVRQHAGMVAEVARREVASWPRGVPFALHPRLRSLTLEVILRTIFGASGQPADDCLYELRDRLLGMLSVTASAVFPEPLLRHGPGRRTWTRFLRARAEVDRLIYAIIADWRCFQDPDNLLSRLLGARNTDGSPCSPRQVRDNLMSIVLAGHETTASELAWAFQLLAHNQLVLEKLIEELDAGAGEEYLTATIQEVLRHRPVFLFSIPRAVKQPIEIGGWIHRPPAQLLGCIYLVHHDPALYREPDEFRPERFIGAPPARSMWLPWGGGRKRCPGRHLAMLEMQTVLRTVLTSVTVRPAASRIEHPRWRSVIVTPHAGSRVVLHPRR
;
A
#
# COMPACT_ATOMS: atom_id res chain seq x y z
N MET A 1 30.92 6.51 -0.37
CA MET A 1 31.35 7.84 -0.84
C MET A 1 30.36 8.45 -1.83
N LEU A 2 30.15 7.92 -3.03
CA LEU A 2 29.25 8.56 -4.03
C LEU A 2 27.84 8.82 -3.48
N VAL A 3 27.27 7.89 -2.72
CA VAL A 3 25.95 8.09 -2.09
C VAL A 3 25.99 9.22 -1.08
N ALA A 4 26.99 9.26 -0.19
CA ALA A 4 27.12 10.33 0.80
C ALA A 4 27.30 11.71 0.14
N TYR A 5 28.11 11.78 -0.94
CA TYR A 5 28.31 13.01 -1.68
C TYR A 5 27.01 13.47 -2.39
N GLN A 6 26.29 12.56 -3.02
CA GLN A 6 24.99 12.87 -3.61
C GLN A 6 23.97 13.33 -2.54
N THR A 7 24.01 12.72 -1.36
CA THR A 7 23.14 13.13 -0.24
C THR A 7 23.47 14.56 0.23
N ILE A 8 24.75 14.96 0.27
CA ILE A 8 25.12 16.36 0.54
C ILE A 8 24.49 17.27 -0.52
N TRP A 9 24.58 16.89 -1.79
CA TRP A 9 24.05 17.67 -2.90
C TRP A 9 22.53 17.86 -2.77
N ASP A 10 21.77 16.76 -2.66
CA ASP A 10 20.32 16.79 -2.55
C ASP A 10 19.85 17.54 -1.29
N PHE A 11 20.60 17.43 -0.19
CA PHE A 11 20.34 18.16 1.04
C PHE A 11 20.52 19.66 0.89
N LEU A 12 21.63 20.07 0.28
CA LEU A 12 21.93 21.51 0.06
C LEU A 12 20.95 22.16 -0.90
N ASP A 13 20.54 21.45 -1.94
CA ASP A 13 19.53 21.89 -2.89
C ASP A 13 18.22 22.23 -2.17
N ASN A 14 17.71 21.27 -1.38
CA ASN A 14 16.48 21.46 -0.59
C ASN A 14 16.57 22.57 0.48
N VAL A 15 17.75 22.79 1.07
CA VAL A 15 17.93 23.83 2.10
C VAL A 15 18.12 25.19 1.48
N SER A 16 18.75 25.29 0.29
CA SER A 16 19.00 26.56 -0.42
C SER A 16 17.75 27.13 -1.09
N GLU A 17 16.77 26.31 -1.44
CA GLU A 17 15.47 26.73 -1.99
C GLU A 17 14.62 27.54 -1.01
N ARG A 18 14.96 27.51 0.28
CA ARG A 18 14.27 28.29 1.30
C ARG A 18 14.95 29.65 1.41
N ASP A 19 14.29 30.69 1.00
CA ASP A 19 14.72 32.11 0.92
C ASP A 19 15.69 32.58 2.03
N THR A 20 16.99 32.37 1.84
CA THR A 20 18.04 32.60 2.84
C THR A 20 19.16 33.50 2.37
N GLY A 21 19.11 33.99 1.13
CA GLY A 21 20.07 34.95 0.55
C GLY A 21 21.40 34.33 0.08
N GLU A 22 22.07 35.02 -0.84
CA GLU A 22 23.28 34.57 -1.55
C GLU A 22 24.45 34.22 -0.61
N ALA A 23 24.65 34.96 0.48
CA ALA A 23 25.72 34.70 1.45
C ALA A 23 25.53 33.37 2.17
N ASN A 24 24.29 33.00 2.47
CA ASN A 24 23.96 31.72 3.11
C ASN A 24 24.16 30.58 2.12
N ALA A 25 23.64 30.67 0.89
CA ALA A 25 23.83 29.66 -0.13
C ALA A 25 25.31 29.36 -0.38
N ARG A 26 26.14 30.42 -0.52
CA ARG A 26 27.59 30.28 -0.66
C ARG A 26 28.23 29.56 0.53
N GLN A 27 27.84 29.89 1.76
CA GLN A 27 28.38 29.26 2.96
C GLN A 27 28.03 27.78 3.07
N LEU A 28 26.76 27.41 2.82
CA LEU A 28 26.29 26.02 2.80
C LEU A 28 27.03 25.20 1.73
N HIS A 29 27.20 25.73 0.51
CA HIS A 29 27.84 25.05 -0.61
C HIS A 29 29.35 24.78 -0.42
N LEU A 30 30.01 25.40 0.59
CA LEU A 30 31.38 25.02 0.97
C LEU A 30 31.47 23.55 1.32
N ALA A 31 30.39 22.95 1.85
CA ALA A 31 30.35 21.54 2.19
C ALA A 31 30.66 20.61 0.98
N LEU A 32 30.27 20.98 -0.23
CA LEU A 32 30.56 20.21 -1.45
C LEU A 32 32.06 20.15 -1.76
N SER A 33 32.77 21.27 -1.66
CA SER A 33 34.20 21.31 -1.92
C SER A 33 35.00 20.69 -0.78
N GLU A 34 34.60 20.94 0.46
CA GLU A 34 35.28 20.43 1.64
C GLU A 34 35.07 18.92 1.84
N ALA A 35 33.95 18.36 1.38
CA ALA A 35 33.71 16.92 1.38
C ALA A 35 34.70 16.14 0.50
N LEU A 36 35.19 16.79 -0.55
CA LEU A 36 36.14 16.17 -1.50
C LEU A 36 37.59 16.66 -1.29
N ASP A 37 37.85 17.49 -0.29
CA ASP A 37 39.20 17.93 0.06
C ASP A 37 39.56 17.51 1.49
N PRO A 38 40.22 16.35 1.69
CA PRO A 38 40.64 15.90 3.03
C PRO A 38 41.55 16.86 3.78
N GLU A 39 42.22 17.77 3.08
CA GLU A 39 43.20 18.73 3.65
C GLU A 39 42.58 20.08 4.01
N ALA A 40 41.38 20.39 3.50
CA ALA A 40 40.71 21.65 3.79
C ALA A 40 40.17 21.66 5.25
N PRO A 41 40.10 22.85 5.91
CA PRO A 41 39.41 22.97 7.20
C PRO A 41 37.91 22.69 7.00
N ILE A 42 37.21 22.29 8.07
CA ILE A 42 35.76 22.18 8.07
C ILE A 42 35.18 23.50 8.52
N SER A 43 34.36 24.10 7.65
CA SER A 43 33.73 25.39 7.90
C SER A 43 32.46 25.24 8.77
N ASP A 44 32.02 26.35 9.34
CA ASP A 44 30.70 26.49 9.90
C ASP A 44 29.67 26.75 8.77
N TYR A 45 29.02 25.72 8.31
CA TYR A 45 28.11 25.74 7.17
C TYR A 45 26.86 26.59 7.44
N TYR A 46 26.42 26.65 8.70
CA TYR A 46 25.17 27.32 9.11
C TYR A 46 25.38 28.75 9.61
N ARG A 47 26.56 29.33 9.44
CA ARG A 47 26.93 30.65 9.95
C ARG A 47 25.93 31.77 9.61
N TYR A 48 25.29 31.67 8.46
CA TYR A 48 24.30 32.64 7.98
C TYR A 48 22.91 32.08 7.88
N HIS A 49 22.71 30.83 8.28
CA HIS A 49 21.45 30.14 8.14
C HIS A 49 20.58 30.34 9.40
N PRO A 50 19.21 30.50 9.25
CA PRO A 50 18.31 30.67 10.39
C PRO A 50 18.34 29.49 11.39
N TRP A 51 18.65 28.30 10.94
CA TRP A 51 18.68 27.09 11.77
C TRP A 51 20.00 26.94 12.49
N GLN A 52 20.94 27.52 12.52
CA GLN A 52 22.21 27.45 13.24
C GLN A 52 22.81 26.06 13.51
N ASP A 53 22.01 25.01 13.52
CA ASP A 53 22.43 23.62 13.76
C ASP A 53 21.45 22.60 13.13
N ASP A 54 21.99 21.52 12.55
CA ASP A 54 21.29 20.37 11.98
C ASP A 54 21.56 19.06 12.76
N GLY A 55 22.01 19.17 14.01
CA GLY A 55 22.45 18.01 14.82
C GLY A 55 23.75 17.39 14.33
N GLY A 56 24.55 18.11 13.54
CA GLY A 56 25.82 17.65 12.99
C GLY A 56 25.69 16.76 11.74
N TYR A 57 24.52 16.71 11.12
CA TYR A 57 24.23 15.82 9.98
C TYR A 57 25.10 16.13 8.74
N LEU A 58 25.13 17.39 8.29
CA LEU A 58 25.93 17.79 7.13
C LEU A 58 27.42 17.58 7.38
N ARG A 59 27.89 17.90 8.59
CA ARG A 59 29.28 17.68 9.00
C ARG A 59 29.67 16.21 8.95
N ALA A 60 28.81 15.31 9.46
CA ALA A 60 29.05 13.86 9.44
C ALA A 60 29.13 13.31 8.01
N LEU A 61 28.32 13.84 7.08
CA LEU A 61 28.39 13.48 5.66
C LEU A 61 29.71 13.94 5.02
N VAL A 62 30.16 15.16 5.31
CA VAL A 62 31.44 15.71 4.84
C VAL A 62 32.60 14.85 5.37
N GLU A 63 32.65 14.55 6.66
CA GLU A 63 33.69 13.70 7.26
C GLU A 63 33.69 12.29 6.65
N THR A 64 32.52 11.71 6.38
CA THR A 64 32.37 10.41 5.71
C THR A 64 32.95 10.43 4.29
N CYS A 65 32.68 11.50 3.54
CA CYS A 65 33.24 11.67 2.19
C CYS A 65 34.77 11.79 2.23
N ARG A 66 35.32 12.61 3.13
CA ARG A 66 36.77 12.78 3.32
C ARG A 66 37.49 11.49 3.64
N ALA A 67 36.98 10.75 4.63
CA ALA A 67 37.53 9.45 4.99
C ALA A 67 37.51 8.46 3.81
N SER A 68 36.44 8.49 3.02
CA SER A 68 36.32 7.69 1.81
C SER A 68 37.30 8.13 0.72
N CYS A 69 37.47 9.43 0.48
CA CYS A 69 38.45 9.93 -0.49
C CYS A 69 39.88 9.55 -0.13
N ALA A 70 40.24 9.63 1.14
CA ALA A 70 41.56 9.23 1.61
C ALA A 70 41.82 7.70 1.41
N ALA A 71 40.80 6.88 1.40
CA ALA A 71 40.89 5.44 1.16
C ALA A 71 40.95 5.04 -0.32
N LEU A 72 40.69 5.96 -1.27
CA LEU A 72 40.72 5.64 -2.70
C LEU A 72 42.17 5.52 -3.20
N PRO A 73 42.53 4.41 -3.88
CA PRO A 73 43.92 4.09 -4.24
C PRO A 73 44.57 5.11 -5.18
N SER A 74 43.80 5.81 -5.97
CA SER A 74 44.32 6.77 -6.96
C SER A 74 43.78 8.21 -6.77
N TYR A 75 43.27 8.54 -5.58
CA TYR A 75 42.62 9.84 -5.34
C TYR A 75 43.58 11.03 -5.60
N SER A 76 44.84 10.96 -5.18
CA SER A 76 45.82 12.05 -5.40
C SER A 76 45.98 12.44 -6.85
N ARG A 77 45.83 11.50 -7.79
CA ARG A 77 45.93 11.74 -9.23
C ARG A 77 44.73 12.51 -9.81
N VAL A 78 43.54 12.28 -9.27
CA VAL A 78 42.30 12.92 -9.77
C VAL A 78 41.92 14.16 -8.96
N ARG A 79 42.44 14.34 -7.73
CA ARG A 79 42.10 15.44 -6.81
C ARG A 79 42.08 16.83 -7.47
N PRO A 80 43.11 17.26 -8.24
CA PRO A 80 43.10 18.60 -8.85
C PRO A 80 41.90 18.81 -9.79
N TYR A 81 41.52 17.79 -10.54
CA TYR A 81 40.40 17.79 -11.48
C TYR A 81 39.04 17.70 -10.77
N VAL A 82 38.97 16.94 -9.70
CA VAL A 82 37.79 16.85 -8.83
C VAL A 82 37.48 18.19 -8.22
N LEU A 83 38.48 18.86 -7.62
CA LEU A 83 38.29 20.16 -6.99
C LEU A 83 38.00 21.29 -8.02
N ALA A 84 38.53 21.19 -9.25
CA ALA A 84 38.18 22.07 -10.33
C ALA A 84 36.73 21.88 -10.76
N GLY A 85 36.25 20.66 -10.87
CA GLY A 85 34.85 20.32 -11.17
C GLY A 85 33.89 20.87 -10.12
N VAL A 86 34.17 20.66 -8.84
CA VAL A 86 33.33 21.13 -7.72
C VAL A 86 33.25 22.66 -7.70
N ARG A 87 34.36 23.38 -8.00
CA ARG A 87 34.34 24.83 -8.09
C ARG A 87 33.41 25.35 -9.18
N ARG A 88 33.29 24.62 -10.30
CA ARG A 88 32.30 24.92 -11.34
C ARG A 88 30.85 24.71 -10.86
N CYS A 89 30.63 23.68 -10.06
CA CYS A 89 29.31 23.39 -9.48
C CYS A 89 28.81 24.56 -8.59
N ALA A 90 29.67 25.44 -8.10
CA ALA A 90 29.26 26.63 -7.36
C ALA A 90 28.36 27.60 -8.17
N VAL A 91 28.27 27.44 -9.49
CA VAL A 91 27.32 28.18 -10.35
C VAL A 91 25.85 27.91 -9.92
N GLN A 92 25.58 26.79 -9.30
CA GLN A 92 24.24 26.49 -8.80
C GLN A 92 23.75 27.48 -7.76
N GLY A 93 24.66 28.07 -6.97
CA GLY A 93 24.30 29.14 -6.05
C GLY A 93 23.74 30.41 -6.74
N LEU A 94 24.11 30.66 -8.00
CA LEU A 94 23.54 31.75 -8.79
C LEU A 94 22.14 31.42 -9.34
N ASN A 95 21.82 30.15 -9.43
CA ASN A 95 20.55 29.66 -9.98
C ASN A 95 19.35 29.95 -9.08
N HIS A 96 19.57 30.17 -7.79
CA HIS A 96 18.53 30.37 -6.77
C HIS A 96 18.20 31.88 -6.55
N ASP A 97 18.71 32.80 -7.36
CA ASP A 97 18.29 34.20 -7.27
C ASP A 97 16.82 34.32 -7.72
N PRO A 98 15.93 34.87 -6.88
CA PRO A 98 14.52 35.02 -7.19
C PRO A 98 14.24 36.05 -8.30
N ASP A 99 15.16 36.98 -8.53
CA ASP A 99 15.07 37.95 -9.62
C ASP A 99 15.61 37.33 -10.91
N ALA A 100 14.73 37.02 -11.84
CA ALA A 100 15.04 36.30 -13.08
C ALA A 100 16.06 37.07 -13.95
N ASP A 101 15.91 38.39 -14.09
CA ASP A 101 16.79 39.19 -14.94
C ASP A 101 18.21 39.27 -14.35
N ARG A 102 18.32 39.44 -13.04
CA ARG A 102 19.59 39.46 -12.31
C ARG A 102 20.26 38.07 -12.33
N ARG A 103 19.51 37.02 -12.12
CA ARG A 103 19.98 35.64 -12.20
C ARG A 103 20.55 35.33 -13.57
N ASP A 104 19.77 35.58 -14.63
CA ASP A 104 20.18 35.28 -16.01
C ASP A 104 21.41 36.08 -16.43
N ALA A 105 21.50 37.35 -16.04
CA ALA A 105 22.69 38.16 -16.27
C ALA A 105 23.92 37.57 -15.54
N ALA A 106 23.78 37.18 -14.29
CA ALA A 106 24.89 36.61 -13.52
C ALA A 106 25.34 35.23 -14.09
N LEU A 107 24.43 34.41 -14.57
CA LEU A 107 24.72 33.13 -15.23
C LEU A 107 25.41 33.34 -16.59
N GLN A 108 24.98 34.32 -17.39
CA GLN A 108 25.62 34.69 -18.65
C GLN A 108 27.06 35.19 -18.42
N ASP A 109 27.26 36.11 -17.48
CA ASP A 109 28.58 36.59 -17.10
C ASP A 109 29.50 35.49 -16.59
N TRP A 110 28.96 34.54 -15.81
CA TRP A 110 29.70 33.41 -15.33
C TRP A 110 30.14 32.52 -16.50
N ALA A 111 29.23 32.18 -17.41
CA ALA A 111 29.51 31.33 -18.58
C ALA A 111 30.55 31.96 -19.49
N ALA A 112 30.47 33.29 -19.74
CA ALA A 112 31.43 34.03 -20.56
C ALA A 112 32.84 34.05 -19.94
N ARG A 113 32.94 34.12 -18.62
CA ARG A 113 34.23 34.11 -17.90
C ARG A 113 34.84 32.71 -17.82
N GLU A 114 34.05 31.70 -17.57
CA GLU A 114 34.55 30.34 -17.38
C GLU A 114 34.88 29.67 -18.72
N PHE A 115 34.17 30.01 -19.81
CA PHE A 115 34.32 29.41 -21.14
C PHE A 115 34.57 30.49 -22.23
N PRO A 116 35.66 31.25 -22.14
CA PRO A 116 35.94 32.30 -23.11
C PRO A 116 36.23 31.67 -24.49
N GLY A 117 35.38 31.96 -25.46
CA GLY A 117 35.53 31.47 -26.82
C GLY A 117 34.65 30.27 -27.20
N GLU A 118 33.88 29.72 -26.29
CA GLU A 118 32.85 28.72 -26.63
C GLU A 118 31.74 29.38 -27.47
N ARG A 119 31.43 28.81 -28.63
CA ARG A 119 30.44 29.35 -29.59
C ARG A 119 29.39 28.33 -30.02
N THR A 120 29.55 27.08 -29.64
CA THR A 120 28.66 25.96 -30.05
C THR A 120 27.57 25.68 -29.06
N MET A 121 27.78 26.09 -27.80
CA MET A 121 26.83 25.91 -26.70
C MET A 121 26.29 27.23 -26.23
N ARG A 122 25.04 27.25 -25.82
CA ARG A 122 24.38 28.43 -25.26
C ARG A 122 24.81 28.58 -23.80
N TRP A 123 24.75 29.79 -23.26
CA TRP A 123 25.19 30.09 -21.89
C TRP A 123 24.44 29.19 -20.85
N PHE A 124 23.14 29.01 -21.04
CA PHE A 124 22.34 28.17 -20.14
C PHE A 124 22.63 26.68 -20.30
N GLU A 125 23.09 26.21 -21.43
CA GLU A 125 23.59 24.82 -21.59
C GLU A 125 24.91 24.64 -20.83
N LEU A 126 25.81 25.64 -20.86
CA LEU A 126 27.08 25.61 -20.13
C LEU A 126 26.87 25.63 -18.61
N THR A 127 25.97 26.48 -18.13
CA THR A 127 25.64 26.58 -16.70
C THR A 127 24.95 25.33 -16.21
N ALA A 128 24.00 24.77 -16.97
CA ALA A 128 23.37 23.48 -16.67
C ALA A 128 24.38 22.34 -16.64
N ALA A 129 25.32 22.27 -17.60
CA ALA A 129 26.36 21.24 -17.61
C ALA A 129 27.30 21.36 -16.42
N ALA A 130 27.58 22.57 -15.94
CA ALA A 130 28.47 22.80 -14.82
C ALA A 130 27.88 22.46 -13.47
N SER A 131 26.55 22.37 -13.36
CA SER A 131 25.85 22.16 -12.11
C SER A 131 25.98 20.73 -11.54
N ALA A 132 26.41 19.71 -12.31
CA ALA A 132 26.33 18.33 -11.83
C ALA A 132 27.40 17.36 -12.40
N PHE A 133 27.56 16.21 -11.81
CA PHE A 133 28.11 14.94 -12.27
C PHE A 133 29.60 14.79 -12.60
N THR A 134 30.34 15.81 -12.96
CA THR A 134 31.75 15.67 -13.33
C THR A 134 32.61 15.09 -12.18
N PRO A 135 32.43 15.50 -10.91
CA PRO A 135 33.18 14.90 -9.80
C PRO A 135 32.95 13.41 -9.63
N HIS A 136 31.71 12.92 -9.84
CA HIS A 136 31.36 11.52 -9.62
C HIS A 136 32.14 10.53 -10.52
N VAL A 137 32.36 10.88 -11.79
CA VAL A 137 33.11 10.01 -12.71
C VAL A 137 34.59 9.96 -12.34
N LEU A 138 35.16 11.07 -11.88
CA LEU A 138 36.53 11.13 -11.43
C LEU A 138 36.74 10.35 -10.14
N LEU A 139 35.79 10.42 -9.21
CA LEU A 139 35.80 9.63 -7.97
C LEU A 139 35.67 8.12 -8.27
N ALA A 140 34.86 7.74 -9.26
CA ALA A 140 34.77 6.36 -9.72
C ALA A 140 36.08 5.89 -10.35
N LEU A 141 36.76 6.74 -11.13
CA LEU A 141 38.08 6.45 -11.70
C LEU A 141 39.16 6.31 -10.60
N ALA A 142 39.08 7.15 -9.55
CA ALA A 142 40.00 7.08 -8.40
C ALA A 142 39.93 5.77 -7.62
N ALA A 143 38.81 5.05 -7.71
CA ALA A 143 38.66 3.72 -7.08
C ALA A 143 39.45 2.61 -7.79
N GLU A 144 39.91 2.85 -9.03
CA GLU A 144 40.76 1.93 -9.75
C GLU A 144 42.25 2.09 -9.31
N SER A 145 42.93 0.96 -9.08
CA SER A 145 44.34 0.95 -8.67
C SER A 145 45.28 1.41 -9.78
N SER A 146 44.89 1.32 -11.04
CA SER A 146 45.67 1.74 -12.20
C SER A 146 44.80 2.22 -13.35
N PHE A 147 45.09 3.39 -13.88
CA PHE A 147 44.52 3.95 -15.10
C PHE A 147 45.53 4.86 -15.80
N GLN A 148 45.34 5.14 -17.11
CA GLN A 148 46.22 6.00 -17.86
C GLN A 148 45.83 7.48 -17.65
N GLU A 149 46.77 8.40 -17.76
CA GLU A 149 46.48 9.82 -17.61
C GLU A 149 45.48 10.34 -18.66
N GLY A 150 45.54 9.79 -19.87
CA GLY A 150 44.56 10.06 -20.92
C GLY A 150 43.12 9.63 -20.58
N ASP A 151 42.91 8.73 -19.59
CA ASP A 151 41.58 8.31 -19.17
C ASP A 151 40.86 9.44 -18.40
N ILE A 152 41.59 10.29 -17.66
CA ILE A 152 41.06 11.49 -17.00
C ILE A 152 40.52 12.47 -18.06
N ALA A 153 41.32 12.77 -19.05
CA ALA A 153 40.94 13.72 -20.11
C ALA A 153 39.70 13.23 -20.88
N LYS A 154 39.65 11.94 -21.21
CA LYS A 154 38.48 11.32 -21.86
C LYS A 154 37.24 11.36 -20.97
N ALA A 155 37.38 11.02 -19.68
CA ALA A 155 36.28 11.07 -18.74
C ALA A 155 35.74 12.50 -18.60
N LEU A 156 36.61 13.46 -18.47
CA LEU A 156 36.23 14.90 -18.44
C LEU A 156 35.49 15.31 -19.72
N ALA A 157 36.03 15.00 -20.90
CA ALA A 157 35.40 15.40 -22.18
C ALA A 157 34.04 14.75 -22.43
N ALA A 158 33.80 13.53 -21.93
CA ALA A 158 32.54 12.85 -22.06
C ALA A 158 31.49 13.34 -21.06
N TYR A 159 31.89 13.51 -19.79
CA TYR A 159 30.94 13.92 -18.75
C TYR A 159 30.68 15.42 -18.74
N PHE A 160 31.68 16.24 -18.98
CA PHE A 160 31.49 17.68 -19.22
C PHE A 160 31.83 18.04 -20.66
N PRO A 161 30.91 18.63 -21.45
CA PRO A 161 29.57 19.03 -21.01
C PRO A 161 28.49 17.93 -21.14
N TRP A 162 28.66 16.90 -21.95
CA TRP A 162 27.60 16.14 -22.57
C TRP A 162 26.73 15.34 -21.58
N VAL A 163 27.32 14.49 -20.73
CA VAL A 163 26.55 13.66 -19.78
C VAL A 163 25.90 14.56 -18.71
N SER A 164 26.64 15.51 -18.16
CA SER A 164 26.13 16.45 -17.15
C SER A 164 25.00 17.31 -17.71
N LEU A 165 25.17 17.83 -18.94
CA LEU A 165 24.16 18.59 -19.64
C LEU A 165 22.88 17.79 -19.88
N ALA A 166 23.03 16.54 -20.37
CA ALA A 166 21.88 15.69 -20.63
C ALA A 166 21.03 15.50 -19.37
N ILE A 167 21.67 15.32 -18.22
CA ILE A 167 20.98 15.10 -16.96
C ILE A 167 20.31 16.35 -16.45
N ALA A 168 21.02 17.48 -16.38
CA ALA A 168 20.46 18.74 -15.93
C ALA A 168 19.29 19.22 -16.80
N MET A 169 19.41 19.05 -18.13
CA MET A 169 18.34 19.44 -19.04
C MET A 169 17.14 18.49 -19.02
N LEU A 170 17.35 17.18 -18.76
CA LEU A 170 16.26 16.23 -18.56
C LEU A 170 15.50 16.50 -17.25
N ASP A 171 16.20 16.89 -16.22
CA ASP A 171 15.60 17.30 -14.96
C ASP A 171 14.70 18.53 -15.18
N SER A 172 15.26 19.60 -15.75
CA SER A 172 14.52 20.83 -16.10
C SER A 172 13.35 20.56 -17.08
N TYR A 173 13.49 19.58 -18.00
CA TYR A 173 12.40 19.19 -18.90
C TYR A 173 11.22 18.56 -18.14
N VAL A 174 11.51 17.70 -17.17
CA VAL A 174 10.49 16.97 -16.41
C VAL A 174 9.80 17.89 -15.40
N ASP A 175 10.54 18.80 -14.78
CA ASP A 175 10.04 19.68 -13.71
C ASP A 175 9.52 21.02 -14.21
N ARG A 176 9.56 21.28 -15.55
CA ARG A 176 9.18 22.54 -16.18
C ARG A 176 7.89 23.17 -15.64
N LEU A 177 6.85 22.37 -15.42
CA LEU A 177 5.57 22.89 -14.93
C LEU A 177 5.63 23.25 -13.44
N GLU A 178 6.38 22.49 -12.65
CA GLU A 178 6.62 22.75 -11.23
C GLU A 178 7.49 24.00 -11.06
N ASP A 179 8.56 24.13 -11.84
CA ASP A 179 9.44 25.30 -11.87
C ASP A 179 8.68 26.58 -12.20
N LEU A 180 7.88 26.55 -13.26
CA LEU A 180 7.07 27.70 -13.68
C LEU A 180 6.04 28.10 -12.62
N ALA A 181 5.42 27.13 -11.94
CA ALA A 181 4.44 27.40 -10.91
C ALA A 181 5.08 27.89 -9.61
N GLY A 182 6.30 27.43 -9.30
CA GLY A 182 7.08 27.81 -8.12
C GLY A 182 7.92 29.08 -8.28
N GLY A 183 8.03 29.62 -9.50
CA GLY A 183 8.95 30.74 -9.81
C GLY A 183 10.43 30.33 -9.83
N SER A 184 10.72 29.04 -9.89
CA SER A 184 12.08 28.49 -9.94
C SER A 184 12.67 28.60 -11.36
N HIS A 185 14.00 28.56 -11.45
CA HIS A 185 14.68 28.63 -12.73
C HIS A 185 14.51 27.34 -13.52
N SER A 186 14.08 27.46 -14.79
CA SER A 186 13.97 26.33 -15.71
C SER A 186 14.86 26.52 -16.92
N TYR A 187 15.95 25.77 -17.03
CA TYR A 187 16.88 25.83 -18.15
C TYR A 187 16.23 25.59 -19.50
N ILE A 188 15.24 24.68 -19.54
CA ILE A 188 14.54 24.31 -20.76
C ILE A 188 13.70 25.45 -21.34
N SER A 189 13.26 26.40 -20.50
CA SER A 189 12.44 27.55 -20.92
C SER A 189 13.20 28.54 -21.82
N HIS A 190 14.52 28.55 -21.73
CA HIS A 190 15.36 29.46 -22.55
C HIS A 190 15.42 29.08 -24.04
N TYR A 191 14.91 27.93 -24.43
CA TYR A 191 14.78 27.62 -25.86
C TYR A 191 13.60 28.33 -26.54
N GLY A 192 12.65 28.84 -25.77
CA GLY A 192 11.50 29.61 -26.25
C GLY A 192 10.40 28.77 -26.87
N ASP A 193 10.77 27.73 -27.63
CA ASP A 193 9.85 26.77 -28.26
C ASP A 193 10.08 25.36 -27.73
N GLY A 194 8.95 24.67 -27.35
CA GLY A 194 9.00 23.35 -26.78
C GLY A 194 9.51 22.27 -27.73
N ASP A 195 9.18 22.37 -29.01
CA ASP A 195 9.62 21.37 -30.02
C ASP A 195 11.12 21.54 -30.31
N ALA A 196 11.61 22.79 -30.45
CA ALA A 196 13.02 23.07 -30.57
C ALA A 196 13.84 22.63 -29.36
N ALA A 197 13.30 22.77 -28.17
CA ALA A 197 13.89 22.27 -26.94
C ALA A 197 14.05 20.74 -26.95
N VAL A 198 13.01 20.01 -27.32
CA VAL A 198 13.02 18.55 -27.42
C VAL A 198 14.01 18.08 -28.48
N GLU A 199 14.02 18.72 -29.66
CA GLU A 199 14.95 18.37 -30.75
C GLU A 199 16.42 18.53 -30.29
N ARG A 200 16.74 19.67 -29.65
CA ARG A 200 18.07 19.91 -29.11
C ARG A 200 18.45 18.95 -28.02
N LEU A 201 17.51 18.64 -27.12
CA LEU A 201 17.73 17.69 -26.03
C LEU A 201 17.95 16.25 -26.54
N CYS A 202 17.28 15.84 -27.63
CA CYS A 202 17.55 14.56 -28.30
C CYS A 202 19.01 14.50 -28.82
N VAL A 203 19.51 15.60 -29.41
CA VAL A 203 20.91 15.68 -29.87
C VAL A 203 21.88 15.58 -28.69
N ILE A 204 21.59 16.25 -27.57
CA ILE A 204 22.42 16.21 -26.35
C ILE A 204 22.47 14.78 -25.78
N VAL A 205 21.31 14.12 -25.63
CA VAL A 205 21.20 12.75 -25.09
C VAL A 205 21.95 11.73 -25.98
N ASP A 206 21.78 11.82 -27.29
CA ASP A 206 22.49 10.94 -28.23
C ASP A 206 24.01 11.18 -28.16
N ARG A 207 24.44 12.44 -28.09
CA ARG A 207 25.85 12.78 -27.94
C ARG A 207 26.42 12.27 -26.63
N ALA A 208 25.74 12.47 -25.49
CA ALA A 208 26.13 11.94 -24.19
C ALA A 208 26.31 10.42 -24.23
N ALA A 209 25.39 9.69 -24.84
CA ALA A 209 25.48 8.24 -25.00
C ALA A 209 26.66 7.80 -25.86
N ARG A 210 26.98 8.54 -26.93
CA ARG A 210 28.15 8.25 -27.80
C ARG A 210 29.47 8.50 -27.10
N GLU A 211 29.63 9.65 -26.44
CA GLU A 211 30.85 9.99 -25.70
C GLU A 211 31.08 9.02 -24.53
N ALA A 212 30.02 8.65 -23.81
CA ALA A 212 30.09 7.64 -22.75
C ALA A 212 30.58 6.27 -23.24
N ARG A 213 30.16 5.83 -24.47
CA ARG A 213 30.64 4.57 -25.08
C ARG A 213 32.14 4.60 -25.42
N GLY A 214 32.71 5.77 -25.68
CA GLY A 214 34.14 5.95 -25.98
C GLY A 214 35.07 5.80 -24.79
N LEU A 215 34.54 5.71 -23.57
CA LEU A 215 35.31 5.60 -22.34
C LEU A 215 35.79 4.16 -22.10
N ARG A 216 36.80 4.01 -21.21
CA ARG A 216 37.15 2.73 -20.62
C ARG A 216 35.92 2.16 -19.90
N ASN A 217 35.59 0.90 -20.18
CA ASN A 217 34.31 0.29 -19.77
C ASN A 217 33.05 1.03 -20.33
N GLY A 218 33.14 1.57 -21.54
CA GLY A 218 32.14 2.43 -22.17
C GLY A 218 30.72 1.85 -22.19
N HIS A 219 30.56 0.51 -22.24
CA HIS A 219 29.25 -0.14 -22.11
C HIS A 219 28.55 0.16 -20.76
N ARG A 220 29.33 0.24 -19.66
CA ARG A 220 28.79 0.56 -18.32
C ARG A 220 28.37 2.04 -18.25
N HIS A 221 29.19 2.93 -18.79
CA HIS A 221 28.88 4.35 -18.86
C HIS A 221 27.64 4.61 -19.74
N ALA A 222 27.55 3.95 -20.89
CA ALA A 222 26.37 4.07 -21.76
C ALA A 222 25.11 3.49 -21.08
N THR A 223 25.23 2.40 -20.32
CA THR A 223 24.14 1.86 -19.49
C THR A 223 23.72 2.88 -18.44
N LEU A 224 24.65 3.53 -17.76
CA LEU A 224 24.36 4.58 -16.79
C LEU A 224 23.56 5.72 -17.43
N VAL A 225 23.99 6.24 -18.58
CA VAL A 225 23.27 7.29 -19.30
C VAL A 225 21.85 6.86 -19.66
N ALA A 226 21.69 5.64 -20.24
CA ALA A 226 20.37 5.12 -20.58
C ALA A 226 19.44 4.95 -19.35
N CYS A 227 19.99 4.50 -18.23
CA CYS A 227 19.26 4.38 -16.97
C CYS A 227 18.83 5.75 -16.45
N MET A 228 19.70 6.75 -16.50
CA MET A 228 19.39 8.12 -16.04
C MET A 228 18.32 8.77 -16.92
N VAL A 229 18.43 8.65 -18.24
CA VAL A 229 17.37 9.11 -19.15
C VAL A 229 16.03 8.45 -18.82
N ALA A 230 16.01 7.13 -18.63
CA ALA A 230 14.80 6.41 -18.26
C ALA A 230 14.25 6.84 -16.89
N MET A 231 15.14 7.09 -15.92
CA MET A 231 14.76 7.58 -14.58
C MET A 231 14.06 8.93 -14.64
N HIS A 232 14.63 9.93 -15.32
CA HIS A 232 14.01 11.25 -15.45
C HIS A 232 12.69 11.15 -16.21
N LEU A 233 12.66 10.51 -17.38
CA LEU A 233 11.44 10.35 -18.16
C LEU A 233 10.37 9.47 -17.49
N SER A 234 10.68 8.76 -16.43
CA SER A 234 9.70 8.01 -15.64
C SER A 234 8.93 8.88 -14.64
N ARG A 235 9.35 10.14 -14.40
CA ARG A 235 8.67 11.08 -13.50
C ARG A 235 7.35 11.58 -14.11
N ASP A 236 6.46 12.05 -13.26
CA ASP A 236 5.09 12.38 -13.68
C ASP A 236 5.03 13.56 -14.66
N GLY A 237 5.89 14.58 -14.49
CA GLY A 237 5.95 15.74 -15.38
C GLY A 237 6.18 15.37 -16.86
N ALA A 238 6.99 14.31 -17.12
CA ALA A 238 7.20 13.79 -18.47
C ALA A 238 5.93 13.19 -19.13
N HIS A 239 4.81 13.04 -18.38
CA HIS A 239 3.60 12.37 -18.86
C HIS A 239 2.41 13.30 -19.05
N ALA A 240 2.60 14.59 -18.84
CA ALA A 240 1.61 15.59 -19.22
C ALA A 240 1.21 15.41 -20.70
N PRO A 241 -0.06 15.65 -21.06
CA PRO A 241 -0.56 15.38 -22.41
C PRO A 241 0.28 16.03 -23.51
N ASP A 242 0.75 17.25 -23.28
CA ASP A 242 1.62 18.05 -24.17
C ASP A 242 3.06 17.53 -24.25
N MET A 243 3.55 16.84 -23.22
CA MET A 243 4.92 16.31 -23.14
C MET A 243 5.10 14.91 -23.75
N ARG A 244 4.03 14.20 -24.06
CA ARG A 244 4.08 12.78 -24.49
C ARG A 244 4.87 12.53 -25.76
N ALA A 245 4.77 13.43 -26.74
CA ALA A 245 5.49 13.30 -28.00
C ALA A 245 6.99 13.49 -27.77
N GLY A 246 7.39 14.55 -27.06
CA GLY A 246 8.77 14.83 -26.69
C GLY A 246 9.38 13.72 -25.84
N THR A 247 8.67 13.24 -24.82
CA THR A 247 9.12 12.11 -23.97
C THR A 247 9.39 10.84 -24.79
N ARG A 248 8.58 10.56 -25.81
CA ARG A 248 8.80 9.41 -26.70
C ARG A 248 10.04 9.60 -27.58
N ALA A 249 10.24 10.80 -28.12
CA ALA A 249 11.44 11.14 -28.90
C ALA A 249 12.71 11.02 -28.06
N LEU A 250 12.71 11.56 -26.84
CA LEU A 250 13.82 11.47 -25.89
C LEU A 250 14.13 10.05 -25.45
N ALA A 251 13.11 9.21 -25.23
CA ALA A 251 13.32 7.79 -24.94
C ALA A 251 13.99 7.08 -26.12
N GLY A 252 13.62 7.41 -27.34
CA GLY A 252 14.28 6.92 -28.56
C GLY A 252 15.75 7.36 -28.66
N ALA A 253 16.05 8.62 -28.37
CA ALA A 253 17.41 9.16 -28.34
C ALA A 253 18.28 8.49 -27.26
N GLY A 254 17.71 8.11 -26.11
CA GLY A 254 18.38 7.33 -25.07
C GLY A 254 18.66 5.87 -25.42
N GLY A 255 18.08 5.38 -26.53
CA GLY A 255 18.31 4.05 -27.10
C GLY A 255 17.40 2.93 -26.56
N SER A 256 17.61 1.72 -27.09
CA SER A 256 16.73 0.55 -26.79
C SER A 256 16.63 0.22 -25.30
N LEU A 257 17.70 0.34 -24.54
CA LEU A 257 17.68 0.10 -23.10
C LEU A 257 16.79 1.09 -22.37
N THR A 258 16.83 2.37 -22.73
CA THR A 258 15.93 3.40 -22.19
C THR A 258 14.47 3.06 -22.45
N CYS A 259 14.15 2.68 -23.70
CA CYS A 259 12.79 2.28 -24.08
C CYS A 259 12.30 1.05 -23.29
N LEU A 260 13.17 0.09 -23.00
CA LEU A 260 12.86 -1.09 -22.18
C LEU A 260 12.64 -0.75 -20.69
N LEU A 261 13.52 0.08 -20.15
CA LEU A 261 13.50 0.42 -18.70
C LEU A 261 12.39 1.40 -18.34
N LEU A 262 12.03 2.30 -19.24
CA LEU A 262 11.05 3.35 -18.96
C LEU A 262 9.69 2.81 -18.46
N PRO A 263 9.04 1.83 -19.08
CA PRO A 263 7.80 1.28 -18.56
C PRO A 263 7.98 0.54 -17.22
N LEU A 264 9.13 -0.10 -17.01
CA LEU A 264 9.44 -0.80 -15.76
C LEU A 264 9.62 0.20 -14.60
N LEU A 265 10.36 1.29 -14.86
CA LEU A 265 10.56 2.36 -13.85
C LEU A 265 9.26 3.10 -13.55
N ARG A 266 8.39 3.31 -14.54
CA ARG A 266 7.05 3.87 -14.31
C ARG A 266 6.22 2.98 -13.40
N ALA A 267 6.19 1.68 -13.67
CA ALA A 267 5.50 0.73 -12.84
C ALA A 267 6.09 0.70 -11.42
N TRP A 268 7.42 0.71 -11.31
CA TRP A 268 8.11 0.76 -10.03
C TRP A 268 7.82 2.04 -9.26
N ARG A 269 7.88 3.23 -9.90
CA ARG A 269 7.51 4.51 -9.26
C ARG A 269 6.06 4.51 -8.79
N ALA A 270 5.15 3.97 -9.57
CA ALA A 270 3.75 3.87 -9.21
C ALA A 270 3.50 3.03 -7.94
N VAL A 271 4.39 2.07 -7.65
CA VAL A 271 4.25 1.14 -6.52
C VAL A 271 5.12 1.53 -5.32
N TYR A 272 6.36 1.95 -5.53
CA TYR A 272 7.36 2.01 -4.47
C TYR A 272 7.91 3.41 -4.12
N LEU A 273 7.89 4.38 -5.04
CA LEU A 273 8.42 5.69 -4.72
C LEU A 273 7.36 6.51 -3.97
N GLN A 274 7.65 6.83 -2.73
CA GLN A 274 7.00 7.93 -2.02
C GLN A 274 7.42 9.24 -2.69
N ARG A 275 6.46 10.09 -3.07
CA ARG A 275 6.76 11.52 -3.19
C ARG A 275 7.10 12.00 -1.79
N ALA A 276 8.15 12.77 -1.66
CA ALA A 276 8.31 13.66 -0.51
C ALA A 276 6.96 14.37 -0.33
N VAL A 277 6.46 14.38 0.89
CA VAL A 277 5.28 15.16 1.26
C VAL A 277 5.66 16.62 1.05
N THR A 278 5.50 17.09 -0.19
CA THR A 278 5.32 18.51 -0.38
C THR A 278 4.00 18.83 0.28
N ASP A 279 3.97 19.85 1.11
CA ASP A 279 2.78 20.47 1.70
C ASP A 279 1.73 20.67 0.60
N SER A 280 1.09 19.61 0.22
CA SER A 280 -0.04 19.65 -0.67
C SER A 280 -1.25 19.88 0.22
N ARG A 281 -1.61 21.14 0.40
CA ARG A 281 -3.03 21.46 0.44
C ARG A 281 -3.65 20.59 -0.64
N ALA A 282 -4.55 19.70 -0.23
CA ALA A 282 -5.34 18.91 -1.16
C ALA A 282 -5.79 19.86 -2.28
N PRO A 283 -5.59 19.53 -3.55
CA PRO A 283 -6.01 20.42 -4.61
C PRO A 283 -7.47 20.74 -4.34
N ALA A 284 -7.80 22.02 -4.32
CA ALA A 284 -9.18 22.47 -4.13
C ALA A 284 -10.01 21.70 -5.13
N CYS A 285 -10.84 20.80 -4.63
CA CYS A 285 -11.58 19.86 -5.45
C CYS A 285 -12.55 20.67 -6.33
N PRO A 286 -12.51 20.56 -7.64
CA PRO A 286 -13.51 21.16 -8.48
C PRO A 286 -14.80 20.36 -8.32
N ALA A 287 -15.60 20.69 -7.32
CA ALA A 287 -16.92 20.11 -7.05
C ALA A 287 -17.91 20.18 -8.24
N ALA A 288 -17.52 20.80 -9.34
CA ALA A 288 -18.37 21.06 -10.49
C ALA A 288 -18.17 20.10 -11.68
N ARG A 289 -17.21 19.17 -11.65
CA ARG A 289 -16.95 18.31 -12.81
C ARG A 289 -17.27 16.87 -12.47
N GLY A 290 -18.18 16.25 -13.22
CA GLY A 290 -18.56 14.83 -13.12
C GLY A 290 -17.43 13.86 -13.50
N GLU A 291 -16.20 14.17 -13.15
CA GLU A 291 -15.01 13.36 -13.33
C GLU A 291 -14.79 12.49 -12.08
N LEU A 292 -14.33 11.28 -12.29
CA LEU A 292 -13.95 10.37 -11.20
C LEU A 292 -12.72 10.92 -10.44
N PRO A 293 -12.62 10.67 -9.13
CA PRO A 293 -11.38 10.94 -8.39
C PRO A 293 -10.14 10.38 -9.08
N PRO A 294 -8.95 10.95 -8.83
CA PRO A 294 -7.73 10.58 -9.51
C PRO A 294 -7.40 9.09 -9.35
N ALA A 295 -6.76 8.51 -10.36
CA ALA A 295 -6.31 7.12 -10.39
C ALA A 295 -4.86 7.04 -10.85
N LEU A 296 -4.15 5.98 -10.48
CA LEU A 296 -2.82 5.73 -11.04
C LEU A 296 -2.88 5.68 -12.58
N PRO A 297 -1.97 6.37 -13.30
CA PRO A 297 -1.97 6.45 -14.76
C PRO A 297 -1.40 5.16 -15.37
N LEU A 298 -1.97 4.02 -15.01
CA LEU A 298 -1.57 2.69 -15.45
C LEU A 298 -2.73 1.99 -16.16
N PRO A 299 -2.46 1.07 -17.10
CA PRO A 299 -3.48 0.23 -17.71
C PRO A 299 -4.27 -0.56 -16.64
N ARG A 300 -5.58 -0.75 -16.87
CA ARG A 300 -6.48 -1.46 -15.93
C ARG A 300 -5.95 -2.83 -15.50
N ALA A 301 -5.42 -3.61 -16.45
CA ALA A 301 -4.84 -4.93 -16.16
C ALA A 301 -3.65 -4.84 -15.19
N LEU A 302 -2.80 -3.82 -15.36
CA LEU A 302 -1.65 -3.60 -14.50
C LEU A 302 -2.08 -3.11 -13.12
N GLN A 303 -3.05 -2.18 -13.02
CA GLN A 303 -3.64 -1.78 -11.73
C GLN A 303 -4.21 -2.99 -11.00
N THR A 304 -4.97 -3.84 -11.69
CA THR A 304 -5.53 -5.07 -11.13
C THR A 304 -4.43 -5.99 -10.61
N PHE A 305 -3.40 -6.24 -11.39
CA PHE A 305 -2.27 -7.09 -11.01
C PHE A 305 -1.52 -6.54 -9.77
N LEU A 306 -1.21 -5.25 -9.77
CA LEU A 306 -0.51 -4.59 -8.66
C LEU A 306 -1.35 -4.61 -7.39
N PHE A 307 -2.64 -4.33 -7.51
CA PHE A 307 -3.56 -4.39 -6.38
C PHE A 307 -3.68 -5.81 -5.80
N TRP A 308 -3.81 -6.83 -6.64
CA TRP A 308 -3.88 -8.21 -6.16
C TRP A 308 -2.56 -8.71 -5.56
N ARG A 309 -1.43 -8.25 -6.09
CA ARG A 309 -0.11 -8.72 -5.64
C ARG A 309 0.45 -7.96 -4.45
N TRP A 310 0.15 -6.66 -4.33
CA TRP A 310 0.70 -5.74 -3.32
C TRP A 310 -0.37 -4.76 -2.82
N ALA A 311 -1.53 -5.26 -2.38
CA ALA A 311 -2.69 -4.43 -2.02
C ALA A 311 -2.35 -3.32 -1.02
N PHE A 312 -1.62 -3.63 0.03
CA PHE A 312 -1.25 -2.68 1.08
C PHE A 312 -0.43 -1.51 0.53
N ALA A 313 0.70 -1.81 -0.09
CA ALA A 313 1.56 -0.79 -0.70
C ALA A 313 0.86 -0.01 -1.83
N TYR A 314 -0.05 -0.67 -2.58
CA TYR A 314 -0.86 0.01 -3.59
C TYR A 314 -1.80 1.04 -2.98
N LEU A 315 -2.52 0.68 -1.91
CA LEU A 315 -3.46 1.57 -1.22
C LEU A 315 -2.74 2.73 -0.55
N GLU A 316 -1.66 2.48 0.17
CA GLU A 316 -0.80 3.50 0.77
C GLU A 316 -0.29 4.48 -0.29
N ARG A 317 0.26 3.94 -1.38
CA ARG A 317 0.75 4.77 -2.49
C ARG A 317 -0.33 5.65 -3.10
N CYS A 318 -1.54 5.13 -3.27
CA CYS A 318 -2.65 5.92 -3.79
C CYS A 318 -3.05 7.03 -2.82
N ARG A 319 -3.13 6.74 -1.50
CA ARG A 319 -3.43 7.73 -0.46
C ARG A 319 -2.37 8.84 -0.44
N ASP A 320 -1.09 8.47 -0.42
CA ASP A 320 0.02 9.42 -0.35
C ASP A 320 0.07 10.34 -1.58
N ARG A 321 -0.36 9.83 -2.74
CA ARG A 321 -0.35 10.59 -3.98
C ARG A 321 -1.60 11.42 -4.22
N TYR A 322 -2.77 10.94 -3.84
CA TYR A 322 -4.06 11.50 -4.22
C TYR A 322 -4.92 11.94 -3.04
N GLY A 323 -4.46 11.71 -1.81
CA GLY A 323 -5.21 12.01 -0.61
C GLY A 323 -6.24 10.94 -0.26
N SER A 324 -7.27 11.32 0.49
CA SER A 324 -8.25 10.41 1.09
C SER A 324 -9.27 9.83 0.10
N CYS A 325 -9.35 10.35 -1.14
CA CYS A 325 -10.32 9.91 -2.16
C CYS A 325 -9.61 9.66 -3.49
N PHE A 326 -9.60 8.40 -3.96
CA PHE A 326 -8.96 8.01 -5.21
C PHE A 326 -9.68 6.84 -5.89
N THR A 327 -9.41 6.61 -7.18
CA THR A 327 -10.07 5.58 -7.98
C THR A 327 -9.14 4.42 -8.32
N LEU A 328 -9.57 3.19 -8.06
CA LEU A 328 -8.98 1.96 -8.61
C LEU A 328 -9.76 1.54 -9.85
N ARG A 329 -9.07 1.43 -10.98
CA ARG A 329 -9.65 0.97 -12.25
C ARG A 329 -9.28 -0.50 -12.49
N ALA A 330 -10.04 -1.41 -11.89
CA ALA A 330 -9.84 -2.84 -12.07
C ALA A 330 -10.42 -3.35 -13.41
N THR A 331 -9.81 -4.41 -13.95
CA THR A 331 -10.32 -5.11 -15.15
C THR A 331 -11.66 -5.78 -14.84
N SER A 332 -12.61 -5.67 -15.75
CA SER A 332 -13.96 -6.27 -15.64
C SER A 332 -14.77 -5.79 -14.43
N ARG A 333 -14.44 -4.60 -13.90
CA ARG A 333 -15.17 -3.97 -12.80
C ARG A 333 -15.52 -2.52 -13.13
N PRO A 334 -16.63 -1.99 -12.58
CA PRO A 334 -16.85 -0.55 -12.52
C PRO A 334 -15.69 0.17 -11.83
N PRO A 335 -15.52 1.48 -11.99
CA PRO A 335 -14.56 2.26 -11.21
C PRO A 335 -14.83 2.09 -9.72
N LEU A 336 -13.82 1.70 -8.95
CA LEU A 336 -13.88 1.54 -7.50
C LEU A 336 -13.28 2.78 -6.84
N VAL A 337 -14.12 3.61 -6.22
CA VAL A 337 -13.67 4.81 -5.51
C VAL A 337 -13.38 4.46 -4.06
N MET A 338 -12.12 4.61 -3.66
CA MET A 338 -11.65 4.35 -2.30
C MET A 338 -11.73 5.62 -1.48
N LEU A 339 -12.37 5.54 -0.32
CA LEU A 339 -12.47 6.60 0.68
C LEU A 339 -11.67 6.20 1.92
N SER A 340 -10.84 7.09 2.45
CA SER A 340 -10.07 6.85 3.69
C SER A 340 -10.26 7.95 4.74
N ASP A 341 -11.04 8.99 4.44
CA ASP A 341 -11.47 9.95 5.46
C ASP A 341 -12.64 9.37 6.29
N PRO A 342 -12.60 9.41 7.64
CA PRO A 342 -13.68 8.89 8.49
C PRO A 342 -15.04 9.58 8.29
N GLY A 343 -15.04 10.89 7.99
CA GLY A 343 -16.26 11.66 7.75
C GLY A 343 -16.93 11.25 6.42
N ASP A 344 -16.12 11.11 5.37
CA ASP A 344 -16.58 10.65 4.05
C ASP A 344 -17.13 9.22 4.13
N ILE A 345 -16.43 8.34 4.85
CA ILE A 345 -16.90 6.97 5.08
C ILE A 345 -18.23 6.97 5.86
N SER A 346 -18.34 7.81 6.89
CA SER A 346 -19.58 7.93 7.66
C SER A 346 -20.73 8.40 6.78
N THR A 347 -20.51 9.38 5.91
CA THR A 347 -21.47 9.87 4.93
C THR A 347 -21.90 8.77 3.96
N MET A 348 -20.95 8.03 3.41
CA MET A 348 -21.21 6.88 2.55
C MET A 348 -22.04 5.80 3.28
N LEU A 349 -21.73 5.50 4.54
CA LEU A 349 -22.42 4.48 5.32
C LEU A 349 -23.83 4.89 5.73
N ALA A 350 -24.09 6.18 5.88
CA ALA A 350 -25.39 6.76 6.25
C ALA A 350 -26.28 7.05 5.04
N ALA A 351 -25.75 6.98 3.82
CA ALA A 351 -26.49 7.30 2.59
C ALA A 351 -27.82 6.53 2.47
N PRO A 352 -28.85 7.12 1.86
CA PRO A 352 -30.15 6.47 1.61
C PRO A 352 -30.01 5.17 0.82
N ALA A 353 -30.94 4.24 1.01
CA ALA A 353 -30.89 2.93 0.40
C ALA A 353 -31.04 2.94 -1.12
N ASP A 354 -31.79 3.90 -1.64
CA ASP A 354 -32.04 4.13 -3.06
C ASP A 354 -30.91 4.88 -3.77
N VAL A 355 -29.96 5.43 -3.01
CA VAL A 355 -28.78 6.14 -3.54
C VAL A 355 -27.58 5.24 -3.68
N LEU A 356 -27.30 4.40 -2.67
CA LEU A 356 -26.16 3.49 -2.64
C LEU A 356 -26.60 2.05 -2.36
N HIS A 357 -26.33 1.14 -3.31
CA HIS A 357 -26.67 -0.28 -3.25
C HIS A 357 -25.46 -1.14 -2.87
N PRO A 358 -25.30 -1.52 -1.60
CA PRO A 358 -24.24 -2.43 -1.17
C PRO A 358 -24.50 -3.90 -1.55
N GLY A 359 -25.73 -4.32 -1.81
CA GLY A 359 -26.05 -5.67 -2.29
C GLY A 359 -25.52 -5.90 -3.71
N GLU A 360 -25.78 -4.97 -4.63
CA GLU A 360 -25.19 -5.00 -5.98
C GLU A 360 -23.66 -4.96 -5.93
N GLY A 361 -23.08 -4.22 -4.98
CA GLY A 361 -21.62 -4.15 -4.80
C GLY A 361 -21.00 -5.46 -4.34
N ALA A 362 -21.79 -6.36 -3.74
CA ALA A 362 -21.34 -7.66 -3.22
C ALA A 362 -21.45 -8.81 -4.23
N ASP A 363 -21.73 -8.55 -5.50
CA ASP A 363 -21.92 -9.55 -6.59
C ASP A 363 -20.81 -10.61 -6.67
N THR A 364 -19.59 -10.28 -6.24
CA THR A 364 -18.45 -11.22 -6.22
C THR A 364 -18.67 -12.48 -5.38
N ILE A 365 -19.56 -12.45 -4.41
CA ILE A 365 -19.84 -13.62 -3.54
C ILE A 365 -21.12 -14.37 -3.95
N GLU A 366 -21.83 -13.92 -4.99
CA GLU A 366 -23.08 -14.52 -5.46
C GLU A 366 -22.95 -16.03 -5.72
N SER A 367 -21.87 -16.43 -6.40
CA SER A 367 -21.63 -17.85 -6.69
C SER A 367 -21.44 -18.72 -5.44
N LEU A 368 -21.13 -18.14 -4.30
CA LEU A 368 -20.97 -18.82 -3.01
C LEU A 368 -22.28 -18.84 -2.23
N VAL A 369 -22.91 -17.68 -2.05
CA VAL A 369 -24.06 -17.52 -1.16
C VAL A 369 -25.39 -17.79 -1.86
N GLY A 370 -25.51 -17.52 -3.15
CA GLY A 370 -26.72 -17.62 -3.94
C GLY A 370 -27.46 -16.27 -4.11
N GLU A 371 -28.22 -16.15 -5.17
CA GLU A 371 -28.88 -14.90 -5.62
C GLU A 371 -29.89 -14.33 -4.60
N GLN A 372 -30.54 -15.22 -3.81
CA GLN A 372 -31.56 -14.81 -2.83
C GLN A 372 -31.00 -14.55 -1.44
N SER A 373 -29.68 -14.47 -1.32
CA SER A 373 -29.01 -14.15 -0.07
C SER A 373 -29.31 -12.73 0.39
N PHE A 374 -29.66 -12.55 1.68
CA PHE A 374 -29.84 -11.21 2.27
C PHE A 374 -28.59 -10.30 2.12
N MET A 375 -27.42 -10.86 1.90
CA MET A 375 -26.20 -10.09 1.66
C MET A 375 -26.19 -9.37 0.31
N LEU A 376 -26.87 -9.96 -0.70
CA LEU A 376 -26.94 -9.44 -2.07
C LEU A 376 -28.20 -8.57 -2.32
N LEU A 377 -29.15 -8.59 -1.38
CA LEU A 377 -30.35 -7.78 -1.47
C LEU A 377 -30.08 -6.34 -1.02
N ASP A 378 -30.85 -5.41 -1.57
CA ASP A 378 -30.82 -3.99 -1.20
C ASP A 378 -32.19 -3.54 -0.66
N GLU A 379 -32.30 -2.29 -0.25
CA GLU A 379 -33.54 -1.62 0.17
C GLU A 379 -34.39 -2.41 1.18
N GLU A 380 -35.70 -2.53 0.95
CA GLU A 380 -36.65 -3.22 1.84
C GLU A 380 -36.43 -4.73 1.91
N GLU A 381 -36.05 -5.35 0.81
CA GLU A 381 -35.77 -6.79 0.77
C GLU A 381 -34.61 -7.17 1.70
N HIS A 382 -33.54 -6.33 1.68
CA HIS A 382 -32.45 -6.50 2.63
C HIS A 382 -32.88 -6.35 4.09
N LEU A 383 -33.70 -5.33 4.39
CA LEU A 383 -34.17 -5.08 5.74
C LEU A 383 -35.00 -6.25 6.26
N ASN A 384 -35.84 -6.83 5.41
CA ASN A 384 -36.64 -8.01 5.78
C ASN A 384 -35.78 -9.24 6.06
N GLY A 385 -34.84 -9.58 5.16
CA GLY A 385 -33.90 -10.68 5.41
C GLY A 385 -33.12 -10.47 6.71
N ARG A 386 -32.70 -9.26 6.98
CA ARG A 386 -31.97 -8.90 8.20
C ARG A 386 -32.81 -9.02 9.47
N ARG A 387 -34.10 -8.61 9.45
CA ARG A 387 -35.01 -8.73 10.61
C ARG A 387 -35.15 -10.17 11.09
N VAL A 388 -35.13 -11.14 10.18
CA VAL A 388 -35.23 -12.55 10.52
C VAL A 388 -33.95 -13.05 11.22
N ILE A 389 -32.79 -12.58 10.78
CA ILE A 389 -31.49 -13.09 11.22
C ILE A 389 -31.03 -12.42 12.52
N LEU A 390 -31.25 -11.11 12.66
CA LEU A 390 -30.72 -10.31 13.77
C LEU A 390 -31.02 -10.88 15.18
N PRO A 391 -32.24 -11.38 15.50
CA PRO A 391 -32.55 -11.87 16.84
C PRO A 391 -31.62 -12.96 17.32
N ALA A 392 -31.19 -13.88 16.45
CA ALA A 392 -30.28 -14.97 16.79
C ALA A 392 -28.85 -14.47 17.17
N PHE A 393 -28.48 -13.26 16.76
CA PHE A 393 -27.18 -12.66 17.03
C PHE A 393 -27.22 -11.51 18.07
N HIS A 394 -28.34 -11.33 18.78
CA HIS A 394 -28.39 -10.44 19.92
C HIS A 394 -27.46 -10.89 21.04
N ALA A 395 -26.83 -9.93 21.73
CA ALA A 395 -25.84 -10.22 22.78
C ALA A 395 -26.34 -11.18 23.86
N GLU A 396 -27.62 -11.14 24.18
CA GLU A 396 -28.24 -11.99 25.20
C GLU A 396 -28.32 -13.47 24.75
N ILE A 397 -28.77 -13.70 23.52
CA ILE A 397 -28.84 -15.04 22.92
C ILE A 397 -27.42 -15.58 22.70
N VAL A 398 -26.52 -14.74 22.20
CA VAL A 398 -25.11 -15.13 21.95
C VAL A 398 -24.43 -15.58 23.26
N ARG A 399 -24.68 -14.92 24.39
CA ARG A 399 -24.11 -15.33 25.69
C ARG A 399 -24.51 -16.75 26.11
N GLN A 400 -25.68 -17.23 25.70
CA GLN A 400 -26.12 -18.59 25.96
C GLN A 400 -25.26 -19.65 25.26
N HIS A 401 -24.61 -19.27 24.15
CA HIS A 401 -23.68 -20.17 23.42
C HIS A 401 -22.27 -20.25 24.05
N ALA A 402 -21.94 -19.48 25.10
CA ALA A 402 -20.61 -19.46 25.68
C ALA A 402 -20.11 -20.85 26.14
N GLY A 403 -20.98 -21.65 26.77
CA GLY A 403 -20.64 -23.01 27.16
C GLY A 403 -20.33 -23.92 25.97
N MET A 404 -21.12 -23.85 24.92
CA MET A 404 -20.93 -24.63 23.68
C MET A 404 -19.61 -24.22 23.00
N VAL A 405 -19.32 -22.89 22.87
CA VAL A 405 -18.07 -22.42 22.27
C VAL A 405 -16.85 -22.88 23.08
N ALA A 406 -16.93 -22.83 24.42
CA ALA A 406 -15.85 -23.29 25.29
C ALA A 406 -15.63 -24.82 25.17
N GLU A 407 -16.69 -25.62 25.01
CA GLU A 407 -16.59 -27.04 24.81
C GLU A 407 -15.92 -27.40 23.49
N VAL A 408 -16.37 -26.79 22.39
CA VAL A 408 -15.77 -26.96 21.06
C VAL A 408 -14.30 -26.57 21.09
N ALA A 409 -13.97 -25.41 21.70
CA ALA A 409 -12.60 -24.94 21.83
C ALA A 409 -11.72 -25.91 22.62
N ARG A 410 -12.18 -26.40 23.80
CA ARG A 410 -11.40 -27.34 24.61
C ARG A 410 -11.12 -28.65 23.87
N ARG A 411 -12.11 -29.20 23.19
CA ARG A 411 -11.98 -30.44 22.41
C ARG A 411 -11.01 -30.27 21.25
N GLU A 412 -11.10 -29.18 20.51
CA GLU A 412 -10.21 -28.90 19.38
C GLU A 412 -8.77 -28.68 19.85
N VAL A 413 -8.55 -27.85 20.88
CA VAL A 413 -7.23 -27.57 21.47
C VAL A 413 -6.55 -28.82 22.01
N ALA A 414 -7.31 -29.77 22.57
CA ALA A 414 -6.77 -31.05 23.05
C ALA A 414 -6.14 -31.89 21.90
N SER A 415 -6.63 -31.73 20.67
CA SER A 415 -6.14 -32.44 19.48
C SER A 415 -4.92 -31.81 18.84
N TRP A 416 -4.52 -30.58 19.26
CA TRP A 416 -3.44 -29.84 18.60
C TRP A 416 -2.05 -30.39 18.94
N PRO A 417 -1.12 -30.41 17.97
CA PRO A 417 0.26 -30.88 18.20
C PRO A 417 0.97 -30.07 19.28
N ARG A 418 1.84 -30.73 20.06
CA ARG A 418 2.68 -30.12 21.09
C ARG A 418 4.15 -30.26 20.74
N GLY A 419 4.96 -29.22 21.03
CA GLY A 419 6.41 -29.24 20.86
C GLY A 419 6.91 -29.17 19.40
N VAL A 420 6.02 -29.14 18.43
CA VAL A 420 6.35 -29.08 16.99
C VAL A 420 5.65 -27.92 16.30
N PRO A 421 6.29 -27.27 15.30
CA PRO A 421 5.66 -26.20 14.54
C PRO A 421 4.51 -26.71 13.68
N PHE A 422 3.34 -26.07 13.76
CA PHE A 422 2.19 -26.35 12.89
C PHE A 422 1.43 -25.06 12.53
N ALA A 423 0.62 -25.13 11.47
CA ALA A 423 -0.22 -24.02 11.04
C ALA A 423 -1.53 -24.03 11.86
N LEU A 424 -1.81 -22.93 12.55
CA LEU A 424 -2.97 -22.82 13.45
C LEU A 424 -4.26 -22.50 12.69
N HIS A 425 -4.20 -21.70 11.63
CA HIS A 425 -5.37 -21.24 10.88
C HIS A 425 -6.28 -22.36 10.36
N PRO A 426 -5.78 -23.50 9.80
CA PRO A 426 -6.65 -24.61 9.42
C PRO A 426 -7.43 -25.21 10.59
N ARG A 427 -6.83 -25.26 11.78
CA ARG A 427 -7.47 -25.77 13.01
C ARG A 427 -8.56 -24.80 13.50
N LEU A 428 -8.24 -23.50 13.47
CA LEU A 428 -9.22 -22.47 13.80
C LEU A 428 -10.41 -22.45 12.84
N ARG A 429 -10.19 -22.71 11.56
CA ARG A 429 -11.28 -22.84 10.58
C ARG A 429 -12.23 -24.01 10.90
N SER A 430 -11.69 -25.14 11.32
CA SER A 430 -12.50 -26.27 11.75
C SER A 430 -13.33 -25.93 12.98
N LEU A 431 -12.70 -25.28 13.98
CA LEU A 431 -13.35 -24.85 15.21
C LEU A 431 -14.49 -23.86 14.93
N THR A 432 -14.20 -22.75 14.22
CA THR A 432 -15.19 -21.69 13.98
C THR A 432 -16.34 -22.16 13.09
N LEU A 433 -16.08 -23.09 12.14
CA LEU A 433 -17.13 -23.68 11.34
C LEU A 433 -18.05 -24.56 12.19
N GLU A 434 -17.51 -25.32 13.12
CA GLU A 434 -18.32 -26.10 14.02
C GLU A 434 -19.18 -25.22 14.94
N VAL A 435 -18.59 -24.14 15.49
CA VAL A 435 -19.33 -23.17 16.32
C VAL A 435 -20.51 -22.59 15.55
N ILE A 436 -20.29 -22.10 14.31
CA ILE A 436 -21.38 -21.48 13.54
C ILE A 436 -22.47 -22.51 13.16
N LEU A 437 -22.09 -23.73 12.79
CA LEU A 437 -23.07 -24.77 12.49
C LEU A 437 -23.92 -25.10 13.72
N ARG A 438 -23.32 -25.26 14.91
CA ARG A 438 -24.07 -25.47 16.15
C ARG A 438 -24.94 -24.28 16.54
N THR A 439 -24.51 -23.07 16.27
CA THR A 439 -25.31 -21.85 16.48
C THR A 439 -26.53 -21.80 15.55
N ILE A 440 -26.39 -22.25 14.30
CA ILE A 440 -27.49 -22.27 13.31
C ILE A 440 -28.50 -23.39 13.61
N PHE A 441 -28.01 -24.58 13.85
CA PHE A 441 -28.84 -25.78 13.89
C PHE A 441 -29.20 -26.24 15.31
N GLY A 442 -28.53 -25.68 16.35
CA GLY A 442 -28.82 -26.02 17.74
C GLY A 442 -28.53 -27.46 18.10
N ALA A 443 -27.68 -28.18 17.39
CA ALA A 443 -27.53 -29.61 17.51
C ALA A 443 -26.85 -30.05 18.82
N SER A 444 -27.46 -30.98 19.51
CA SER A 444 -26.87 -31.73 20.61
C SER A 444 -27.41 -33.16 20.58
N GLY A 445 -26.53 -34.11 20.24
CA GLY A 445 -26.82 -35.54 20.22
C GLY A 445 -26.95 -36.16 18.83
N GLN A 446 -26.61 -37.48 18.75
CA GLN A 446 -26.74 -38.27 17.52
C GLN A 446 -28.23 -38.50 17.17
N PRO A 447 -28.63 -38.47 15.85
CA PRO A 447 -27.81 -38.44 14.64
C PRO A 447 -27.52 -37.02 14.10
N ALA A 448 -28.01 -35.97 14.73
CA ALA A 448 -27.84 -34.58 14.25
C ALA A 448 -26.36 -34.16 14.18
N ASP A 449 -25.56 -34.61 15.16
CA ASP A 449 -24.11 -34.29 15.16
C ASP A 449 -23.39 -34.93 13.96
N ASP A 450 -23.73 -36.18 13.56
CA ASP A 450 -23.10 -36.83 12.41
C ASP A 450 -23.39 -36.10 11.10
N CYS A 451 -24.62 -35.62 10.91
CA CYS A 451 -25.01 -34.80 9.75
C CYS A 451 -24.27 -33.49 9.72
N LEU A 452 -24.08 -32.82 10.86
CA LEU A 452 -23.32 -31.55 10.94
C LEU A 452 -21.84 -31.75 10.67
N TYR A 453 -21.24 -32.86 11.12
CA TYR A 453 -19.84 -33.18 10.82
C TYR A 453 -19.64 -33.48 9.33
N GLU A 454 -20.56 -34.20 8.68
CA GLU A 454 -20.51 -34.39 7.22
C GLU A 454 -20.61 -33.02 6.49
N LEU A 455 -21.60 -32.20 6.85
CA LEU A 455 -21.78 -30.87 6.26
C LEU A 455 -20.54 -30.00 6.46
N ARG A 456 -19.95 -30.00 7.67
CA ARG A 456 -18.72 -29.28 7.97
C ARG A 456 -17.58 -29.68 7.04
N ASP A 457 -17.34 -30.97 6.89
CA ASP A 457 -16.22 -31.48 6.08
C ASP A 457 -16.41 -31.18 4.58
N ARG A 458 -17.64 -31.25 4.06
CA ARG A 458 -17.97 -30.85 2.69
C ARG A 458 -17.82 -29.34 2.48
N LEU A 459 -18.23 -28.52 3.44
CA LEU A 459 -18.03 -27.07 3.40
C LEU A 459 -16.55 -26.72 3.39
N LEU A 460 -15.73 -27.30 4.27
CA LEU A 460 -14.28 -27.07 4.29
C LEU A 460 -13.64 -27.49 2.96
N GLY A 461 -14.07 -28.61 2.38
CA GLY A 461 -13.65 -29.07 1.06
C GLY A 461 -14.00 -28.07 -0.05
N MET A 462 -15.24 -27.59 -0.12
CA MET A 462 -15.70 -26.60 -1.08
C MET A 462 -14.94 -25.29 -0.96
N LEU A 463 -14.81 -24.76 0.25
CA LEU A 463 -14.13 -23.49 0.51
C LEU A 463 -12.61 -23.55 0.27
N SER A 464 -11.99 -24.75 0.38
CA SER A 464 -10.59 -24.93 0.04
C SER A 464 -10.33 -24.79 -1.47
N VAL A 465 -11.27 -25.18 -2.30
CA VAL A 465 -11.20 -25.02 -3.77
C VAL A 465 -11.25 -23.54 -4.17
N THR A 466 -12.15 -22.78 -3.57
CA THR A 466 -12.27 -21.32 -3.86
C THR A 466 -11.09 -20.53 -3.36
N ALA A 467 -10.52 -20.89 -2.23
CA ALA A 467 -9.37 -20.21 -1.64
C ALA A 467 -8.09 -20.30 -2.48
N SER A 468 -7.97 -21.29 -3.35
CA SER A 468 -6.85 -21.45 -4.29
C SER A 468 -7.08 -20.72 -5.62
N ALA A 469 -8.27 -20.16 -5.86
CA ALA A 469 -8.60 -19.44 -7.08
C ALA A 469 -8.07 -18.00 -7.01
N VAL A 470 -6.95 -17.75 -7.66
CA VAL A 470 -6.28 -16.43 -7.74
C VAL A 470 -6.92 -15.52 -8.79
N PHE A 471 -7.86 -16.03 -9.61
CA PHE A 471 -8.39 -15.32 -10.78
C PHE A 471 -9.83 -14.83 -10.59
N PRO A 472 -10.20 -13.69 -11.20
CA PRO A 472 -11.59 -13.24 -11.28
C PRO A 472 -12.49 -14.31 -11.86
N GLU A 473 -13.71 -14.41 -11.37
CA GLU A 473 -14.69 -15.42 -11.78
C GLU A 473 -14.86 -15.61 -13.32
N PRO A 474 -14.85 -14.54 -14.16
CA PRO A 474 -14.91 -14.72 -15.60
C PRO A 474 -13.74 -15.55 -16.19
N LEU A 475 -12.52 -15.39 -15.63
CA LEU A 475 -11.36 -16.18 -16.05
C LEU A 475 -11.42 -17.62 -15.52
N LEU A 476 -12.07 -17.84 -14.39
CA LEU A 476 -12.34 -19.19 -13.88
C LEU A 476 -13.40 -19.91 -14.74
N ARG A 477 -14.47 -19.21 -15.16
CA ARG A 477 -15.55 -19.77 -15.98
C ARG A 477 -15.09 -20.13 -17.41
N HIS A 478 -14.33 -19.25 -18.05
CA HIS A 478 -14.03 -19.30 -19.48
C HIS A 478 -12.54 -19.48 -19.83
N GLY A 479 -11.64 -19.54 -18.82
CA GLY A 479 -10.19 -19.54 -19.00
C GLY A 479 -9.49 -20.79 -18.41
N PRO A 480 -8.19 -20.64 -18.11
CA PRO A 480 -7.36 -21.76 -17.59
C PRO A 480 -7.85 -22.30 -16.22
N GLY A 481 -8.70 -21.57 -15.51
CA GLY A 481 -9.32 -21.97 -14.26
C GLY A 481 -10.55 -22.88 -14.37
N ARG A 482 -11.01 -23.23 -15.58
CA ARG A 482 -12.26 -23.99 -15.81
C ARG A 482 -12.34 -25.30 -15.01
N ARG A 483 -11.23 -26.02 -14.86
CA ARG A 483 -11.20 -27.26 -14.06
C ARG A 483 -11.46 -26.98 -12.59
N THR A 484 -10.89 -25.94 -12.02
CA THR A 484 -11.11 -25.49 -10.65
C THR A 484 -12.56 -25.06 -10.44
N TRP A 485 -13.13 -24.32 -11.42
CA TRP A 485 -14.53 -23.93 -11.40
C TRP A 485 -15.49 -25.12 -11.42
N THR A 486 -15.24 -26.11 -12.27
CA THR A 486 -16.05 -27.35 -12.32
C THR A 486 -15.97 -28.13 -11.00
N ARG A 487 -14.77 -28.19 -10.38
CA ARG A 487 -14.61 -28.84 -9.05
C ARG A 487 -15.41 -28.09 -7.98
N PHE A 488 -15.36 -26.77 -8.01
CA PHE A 488 -16.14 -25.94 -7.09
C PHE A 488 -17.63 -26.19 -7.25
N LEU A 489 -18.17 -26.17 -8.48
CA LEU A 489 -19.60 -26.41 -8.72
C LEU A 489 -20.06 -27.78 -8.25
N ARG A 490 -19.24 -28.83 -8.41
CA ARG A 490 -19.53 -30.18 -7.90
C ARG A 490 -19.56 -30.19 -6.37
N ALA A 491 -18.55 -29.61 -5.73
CA ALA A 491 -18.50 -29.52 -4.27
C ALA A 491 -19.68 -28.70 -3.71
N ARG A 492 -20.06 -27.61 -4.38
CA ARG A 492 -21.24 -26.82 -4.03
C ARG A 492 -22.53 -27.63 -4.13
N ALA A 493 -22.70 -28.39 -5.20
CA ALA A 493 -23.90 -29.24 -5.37
C ALA A 493 -24.04 -30.32 -4.26
N GLU A 494 -22.91 -30.84 -3.77
CA GLU A 494 -22.93 -31.79 -2.61
C GLU A 494 -23.36 -31.07 -1.32
N VAL A 495 -22.81 -29.87 -1.06
CA VAL A 495 -23.21 -29.03 0.09
C VAL A 495 -24.68 -28.66 0.00
N ASP A 496 -25.15 -28.23 -1.18
CA ASP A 496 -26.55 -27.87 -1.41
C ASP A 496 -27.49 -29.05 -1.12
N ARG A 497 -27.12 -30.25 -1.59
CA ARG A 497 -27.89 -31.46 -1.33
C ARG A 497 -28.07 -31.73 0.17
N LEU A 498 -26.99 -31.58 0.96
CA LEU A 498 -27.04 -31.74 2.41
C LEU A 498 -27.91 -30.69 3.09
N ILE A 499 -27.74 -29.42 2.71
CA ILE A 499 -28.52 -28.32 3.28
C ILE A 499 -30.02 -28.48 2.96
N TYR A 500 -30.39 -28.88 1.72
CA TYR A 500 -31.78 -29.12 1.35
C TYR A 500 -32.34 -30.36 2.09
N ALA A 501 -31.54 -31.41 2.35
CA ALA A 501 -31.98 -32.54 3.16
C ALA A 501 -32.26 -32.10 4.60
N ILE A 502 -31.40 -31.27 5.20
CA ILE A 502 -31.63 -30.71 6.53
C ILE A 502 -32.88 -29.83 6.56
N ILE A 503 -33.11 -28.99 5.54
CA ILE A 503 -34.33 -28.16 5.42
C ILE A 503 -35.59 -29.03 5.34
N ALA A 504 -35.54 -30.12 4.58
CA ALA A 504 -36.68 -31.02 4.42
C ALA A 504 -37.00 -31.82 5.68
N ASP A 505 -35.99 -32.23 6.43
CA ASP A 505 -36.13 -33.02 7.67
C ASP A 505 -35.75 -32.21 8.92
N TRP A 506 -36.13 -30.91 8.94
CA TRP A 506 -35.79 -29.98 10.02
C TRP A 506 -36.29 -30.45 11.43
N ARG A 507 -37.24 -31.38 11.49
CA ARG A 507 -37.78 -31.98 12.74
C ARG A 507 -36.71 -32.72 13.54
N CYS A 508 -35.61 -33.13 12.90
CA CYS A 508 -34.45 -33.69 13.58
C CYS A 508 -33.70 -32.69 14.45
N PHE A 509 -33.90 -31.38 14.21
CA PHE A 509 -33.28 -30.29 14.93
C PHE A 509 -34.30 -29.56 15.82
N GLN A 510 -34.81 -30.24 16.83
CA GLN A 510 -35.99 -29.89 17.64
C GLN A 510 -35.88 -28.65 18.55
N ASP A 511 -34.98 -27.72 18.27
CA ASP A 511 -34.91 -26.47 19.01
C ASP A 511 -35.73 -25.38 18.26
N PRO A 512 -36.91 -24.96 18.80
CA PRO A 512 -37.76 -23.96 18.16
C PRO A 512 -37.10 -22.58 18.08
N ASP A 513 -36.08 -22.34 18.88
CA ASP A 513 -35.38 -21.06 18.96
C ASP A 513 -34.12 -21.00 18.13
N ASN A 514 -33.71 -22.10 17.49
CA ASN A 514 -32.54 -22.08 16.60
C ASN A 514 -32.78 -21.22 15.33
N LEU A 515 -31.69 -20.81 14.67
CA LEU A 515 -31.78 -19.92 13.52
C LEU A 515 -32.48 -20.58 12.32
N LEU A 516 -32.33 -21.89 12.10
CA LEU A 516 -33.00 -22.62 11.03
C LEU A 516 -34.52 -22.54 11.20
N SER A 517 -35.05 -22.80 12.42
CA SER A 517 -36.48 -22.73 12.72
C SER A 517 -37.03 -21.29 12.46
N ARG A 518 -36.28 -20.27 12.82
CA ARG A 518 -36.64 -18.89 12.56
C ARG A 518 -36.69 -18.55 11.06
N LEU A 519 -35.71 -19.05 10.27
CA LEU A 519 -35.69 -18.87 8.82
C LEU A 519 -36.85 -19.58 8.12
N LEU A 520 -37.22 -20.78 8.58
CA LEU A 520 -38.35 -21.54 8.06
C LEU A 520 -39.70 -20.92 8.42
N GLY A 521 -39.79 -20.29 9.60
CA GLY A 521 -40.98 -19.54 10.03
C GLY A 521 -41.11 -18.15 9.46
N ALA A 522 -40.08 -17.65 8.78
CA ALA A 522 -40.03 -16.28 8.25
C ALA A 522 -40.96 -16.10 7.04
N ARG A 523 -41.44 -14.86 6.88
CA ARG A 523 -42.29 -14.47 5.75
C ARG A 523 -41.66 -13.30 5.00
N ASN A 524 -41.82 -13.32 3.69
CA ASN A 524 -41.47 -12.23 2.81
C ASN A 524 -42.38 -11.00 3.04
N THR A 525 -42.10 -9.86 2.42
CA THR A 525 -42.87 -8.62 2.48
C THR A 525 -44.33 -8.79 2.02
N ASP A 526 -44.56 -9.69 1.08
CA ASP A 526 -45.88 -10.04 0.56
C ASP A 526 -46.68 -11.03 1.42
N GLY A 527 -46.10 -11.45 2.58
CA GLY A 527 -46.69 -12.43 3.50
C GLY A 527 -46.45 -13.90 3.11
N SER A 528 -45.84 -14.19 1.96
CA SER A 528 -45.50 -15.55 1.53
C SER A 528 -44.42 -16.15 2.42
N PRO A 529 -44.36 -17.50 2.64
CA PRO A 529 -43.27 -18.13 3.36
C PRO A 529 -41.97 -18.04 2.54
N CYS A 530 -40.83 -17.98 3.23
CA CYS A 530 -39.53 -18.10 2.58
C CYS A 530 -39.40 -19.42 1.81
N SER A 531 -38.98 -19.36 0.57
CA SER A 531 -38.70 -20.54 -0.24
C SER A 531 -37.52 -21.36 0.33
N PRO A 532 -37.45 -22.66 0.11
CA PRO A 532 -36.27 -23.47 0.48
C PRO A 532 -34.96 -22.89 -0.10
N ARG A 533 -35.01 -22.24 -1.29
CA ARG A 533 -33.86 -21.58 -1.91
C ARG A 533 -33.41 -20.35 -1.10
N GLN A 534 -34.35 -19.51 -0.67
CA GLN A 534 -34.05 -18.36 0.19
C GLN A 534 -33.45 -18.80 1.53
N VAL A 535 -34.01 -19.84 2.15
CA VAL A 535 -33.47 -20.40 3.40
C VAL A 535 -32.06 -20.90 3.18
N ARG A 536 -31.81 -21.71 2.13
CA ARG A 536 -30.49 -22.21 1.76
C ARG A 536 -29.49 -21.08 1.53
N ASP A 537 -29.84 -20.04 0.77
CA ASP A 537 -28.96 -18.92 0.42
C ASP A 537 -28.59 -18.09 1.66
N ASN A 538 -29.54 -17.91 2.57
CA ASN A 538 -29.30 -17.25 3.85
C ASN A 538 -28.41 -18.09 4.80
N LEU A 539 -28.62 -19.41 4.87
CA LEU A 539 -27.75 -20.31 5.64
C LEU A 539 -26.32 -20.27 5.12
N MET A 540 -26.13 -20.37 3.79
CA MET A 540 -24.80 -20.27 3.19
C MET A 540 -24.12 -18.93 3.47
N SER A 541 -24.87 -17.84 3.48
CA SER A 541 -24.35 -16.51 3.80
C SER A 541 -23.82 -16.42 5.22
N ILE A 542 -24.56 -16.97 6.18
CA ILE A 542 -24.21 -16.97 7.60
C ILE A 542 -23.01 -17.88 7.86
N VAL A 543 -22.99 -19.07 7.27
CA VAL A 543 -21.87 -20.00 7.37
C VAL A 543 -20.59 -19.38 6.80
N LEU A 544 -20.67 -18.80 5.59
CA LEU A 544 -19.51 -18.17 4.96
C LEU A 544 -18.97 -17.00 5.79
N ALA A 545 -19.86 -16.13 6.25
CA ALA A 545 -19.48 -14.95 7.02
C ALA A 545 -18.94 -15.28 8.41
N GLY A 546 -19.49 -16.29 9.08
CA GLY A 546 -19.22 -16.56 10.49
C GLY A 546 -17.96 -17.39 10.74
N HIS A 547 -17.44 -18.14 9.75
CA HIS A 547 -16.33 -19.05 10.04
C HIS A 547 -14.95 -18.53 9.58
N GLU A 548 -14.78 -18.19 8.33
CA GLU A 548 -13.45 -17.84 7.77
C GLU A 548 -12.92 -16.51 8.33
N THR A 549 -13.82 -15.55 8.61
CA THR A 549 -13.45 -14.25 9.15
C THR A 549 -12.92 -14.37 10.58
N THR A 550 -13.66 -15.02 11.46
CA THR A 550 -13.26 -15.22 12.87
C THR A 550 -12.01 -16.09 12.98
N ALA A 551 -11.89 -17.16 12.16
CA ALA A 551 -10.69 -17.99 12.11
C ALA A 551 -9.45 -17.19 11.71
N SER A 552 -9.58 -16.26 10.76
CA SER A 552 -8.47 -15.43 10.30
C SER A 552 -8.05 -14.40 11.35
N GLU A 553 -9.01 -13.77 12.03
CA GLU A 553 -8.71 -12.83 13.12
C GLU A 553 -8.06 -13.55 14.32
N LEU A 554 -8.54 -14.74 14.68
CA LEU A 554 -7.88 -15.55 15.71
C LEU A 554 -6.46 -15.96 15.30
N ALA A 555 -6.25 -16.31 14.03
CA ALA A 555 -4.92 -16.64 13.52
C ALA A 555 -3.96 -15.43 13.62
N TRP A 556 -4.44 -14.23 13.31
CA TRP A 556 -3.69 -12.99 13.51
C TRP A 556 -3.45 -12.69 14.99
N ALA A 557 -4.45 -12.90 15.86
CA ALA A 557 -4.30 -12.72 17.30
C ALA A 557 -3.15 -13.57 17.85
N PHE A 558 -3.12 -14.87 17.55
CA PHE A 558 -2.03 -15.74 17.98
C PHE A 558 -0.69 -15.37 17.37
N GLN A 559 -0.65 -14.95 16.11
CA GLN A 559 0.57 -14.50 15.45
C GLN A 559 1.14 -13.23 16.11
N LEU A 560 0.30 -12.25 16.38
CA LEU A 560 0.70 -11.01 17.03
C LEU A 560 1.11 -11.23 18.48
N LEU A 561 0.34 -11.98 19.26
CA LEU A 561 0.66 -12.30 20.65
C LEU A 561 1.97 -13.09 20.79
N ALA A 562 2.20 -14.09 19.92
CA ALA A 562 3.44 -14.86 19.95
C ALA A 562 4.69 -14.01 19.73
N HIS A 563 4.60 -12.91 18.98
CA HIS A 563 5.72 -12.00 18.69
C HIS A 563 5.77 -10.77 19.61
N ASN A 564 4.75 -10.54 20.45
CA ASN A 564 4.69 -9.43 21.40
C ASN A 564 4.59 -9.95 22.83
N GLN A 565 5.72 -10.42 23.37
CA GLN A 565 5.76 -11.13 24.65
C GLN A 565 5.22 -10.29 25.81
N LEU A 566 5.51 -8.99 25.88
CA LEU A 566 5.00 -8.10 26.92
C LEU A 566 3.46 -8.01 26.94
N VAL A 567 2.86 -7.96 25.74
CA VAL A 567 1.39 -7.97 25.61
C VAL A 567 0.83 -9.33 26.03
N LEU A 568 1.49 -10.41 25.63
CA LEU A 568 1.08 -11.77 25.97
C LEU A 568 1.16 -12.01 27.49
N GLU A 569 2.22 -11.55 28.16
CA GLU A 569 2.39 -11.67 29.61
C GLU A 569 1.30 -10.93 30.36
N LYS A 570 1.01 -9.66 30.02
CA LYS A 570 -0.10 -8.90 30.64
C LYS A 570 -1.46 -9.58 30.43
N LEU A 571 -1.70 -10.12 29.23
CA LEU A 571 -2.95 -10.84 28.96
C LEU A 571 -3.07 -12.10 29.80
N ILE A 572 -1.98 -12.85 29.96
CA ILE A 572 -1.93 -14.04 30.80
C ILE A 572 -2.18 -13.69 32.27
N GLU A 573 -1.58 -12.61 32.77
CA GLU A 573 -1.80 -12.12 34.14
C GLU A 573 -3.28 -11.80 34.40
N GLU A 574 -3.97 -11.10 33.48
CA GLU A 574 -5.41 -10.85 33.59
C GLU A 574 -6.22 -12.16 33.62
N LEU A 575 -5.91 -13.11 32.71
CA LEU A 575 -6.61 -14.37 32.61
C LEU A 575 -6.45 -15.25 33.86
N ASP A 576 -5.24 -15.25 34.45
CA ASP A 576 -4.95 -16.00 35.68
C ASP A 576 -5.56 -15.37 36.93
N ALA A 577 -5.59 -14.06 37.00
CA ALA A 577 -6.23 -13.34 38.10
C ALA A 577 -7.75 -13.50 38.11
N GLY A 578 -8.36 -13.83 36.98
CA GLY A 578 -9.83 -13.95 36.82
C GLY A 578 -10.56 -12.60 37.10
N ALA A 579 -9.84 -11.49 37.06
CA ALA A 579 -10.29 -10.17 37.52
C ALA A 579 -11.06 -9.36 36.46
N GLY A 580 -11.40 -9.96 35.31
CA GLY A 580 -12.11 -9.24 34.24
C GLY A 580 -11.71 -9.67 32.85
N GLU A 581 -12.09 -8.92 31.84
CA GLU A 581 -11.81 -9.16 30.42
C GLU A 581 -11.44 -7.85 29.69
N GLU A 582 -10.97 -6.85 30.40
CA GLU A 582 -10.72 -5.54 29.82
C GLU A 582 -9.51 -5.60 28.86
N TYR A 583 -8.40 -6.20 29.32
CA TYR A 583 -7.19 -6.32 28.48
C TYR A 583 -7.38 -7.34 27.38
N LEU A 584 -8.11 -8.43 27.61
CA LEU A 584 -8.49 -9.39 26.58
C LEU A 584 -9.34 -8.72 25.48
N THR A 585 -10.33 -7.93 25.88
CA THR A 585 -11.19 -7.19 24.93
C THR A 585 -10.38 -6.15 24.16
N ALA A 586 -9.53 -5.37 24.82
CA ALA A 586 -8.65 -4.40 24.22
C ALA A 586 -7.65 -5.07 23.23
N THR A 587 -7.12 -6.23 23.59
CA THR A 587 -6.24 -7.02 22.72
C THR A 587 -6.95 -7.44 21.44
N ILE A 588 -8.17 -7.95 21.53
CA ILE A 588 -8.96 -8.32 20.35
C ILE A 588 -9.27 -7.09 19.49
N GLN A 589 -9.62 -5.97 20.10
CA GLN A 589 -9.89 -4.71 19.38
C GLN A 589 -8.65 -4.21 18.63
N GLU A 590 -7.47 -4.34 19.21
CA GLU A 590 -6.21 -3.97 18.57
C GLU A 590 -5.84 -4.96 17.45
N VAL A 591 -6.11 -6.25 17.59
CA VAL A 591 -5.96 -7.23 16.49
C VAL A 591 -6.81 -6.81 15.29
N LEU A 592 -8.08 -6.53 15.52
CA LEU A 592 -9.05 -6.10 14.49
C LEU A 592 -8.67 -4.78 13.82
N ARG A 593 -7.97 -3.88 14.54
CA ARG A 593 -7.40 -2.66 13.96
C ARG A 593 -6.15 -2.94 13.15
N HIS A 594 -5.19 -3.64 13.77
CA HIS A 594 -3.85 -3.83 13.21
C HIS A 594 -3.81 -4.79 12.03
N ARG A 595 -4.70 -5.79 12.01
CA ARG A 595 -4.81 -6.80 10.94
C ARG A 595 -6.26 -7.03 10.55
N PRO A 596 -6.96 -6.01 10.02
CA PRO A 596 -8.34 -6.17 9.64
C PRO A 596 -8.48 -7.26 8.57
N VAL A 597 -9.41 -8.17 8.77
CA VAL A 597 -9.66 -9.28 7.82
C VAL A 597 -10.13 -8.77 6.46
N PHE A 598 -10.80 -7.61 6.42
CA PHE A 598 -11.18 -6.90 5.20
C PHE A 598 -10.40 -5.58 5.08
N LEU A 599 -9.77 -5.34 3.94
CA LEU A 599 -9.06 -4.06 3.68
C LEU A 599 -10.03 -2.90 3.42
N PHE A 600 -11.25 -3.20 2.98
CA PHE A 600 -12.27 -2.22 2.67
C PHE A 600 -13.68 -2.76 2.96
N SER A 601 -14.62 -1.85 3.11
CA SER A 601 -16.04 -2.17 3.28
C SER A 601 -16.62 -2.84 2.02
N ILE A 602 -17.79 -3.44 2.13
CA ILE A 602 -18.55 -3.90 0.96
C ILE A 602 -18.70 -2.72 -0.01
N PRO A 603 -18.35 -2.91 -1.31
CA PRO A 603 -18.54 -1.89 -2.33
C PRO A 603 -20.01 -1.47 -2.39
N ARG A 604 -20.28 -0.20 -2.65
CA ARG A 604 -21.64 0.35 -2.79
C ARG A 604 -21.81 0.89 -4.19
N ALA A 605 -22.65 0.24 -4.98
CA ALA A 605 -22.99 0.72 -6.32
C ALA A 605 -23.76 2.05 -6.23
N VAL A 606 -23.30 3.06 -6.95
CA VAL A 606 -23.97 4.37 -7.00
C VAL A 606 -25.17 4.26 -7.95
N LYS A 607 -26.37 4.55 -7.44
CA LYS A 607 -27.62 4.57 -8.21
C LYS A 607 -28.05 5.98 -8.57
N GLN A 608 -27.84 6.92 -7.66
CA GLN A 608 -28.14 8.34 -7.85
C GLN A 608 -26.90 9.17 -7.54
N PRO A 609 -26.72 10.35 -8.17
CA PRO A 609 -25.59 11.21 -7.89
C PRO A 609 -25.48 11.54 -6.40
N ILE A 610 -24.29 11.38 -5.84
CA ILE A 610 -24.00 11.70 -4.43
C ILE A 610 -22.67 12.42 -4.33
N GLU A 611 -22.61 13.45 -3.50
CA GLU A 611 -21.38 14.18 -3.21
C GLU A 611 -20.71 13.62 -1.93
N ILE A 612 -19.49 13.13 -2.06
CA ILE A 612 -18.67 12.63 -0.95
C ILE A 612 -17.19 12.92 -1.28
N GLY A 613 -16.43 13.37 -0.28
CA GLY A 613 -14.98 13.67 -0.45
C GLY A 613 -14.72 14.80 -1.44
N GLY A 614 -15.68 15.72 -1.60
CA GLY A 614 -15.59 16.82 -2.56
C GLY A 614 -15.79 16.41 -4.03
N TRP A 615 -16.27 15.18 -4.31
CA TRP A 615 -16.55 14.66 -5.66
C TRP A 615 -18.01 14.26 -5.80
N ILE A 616 -18.58 14.50 -6.98
CA ILE A 616 -19.93 14.02 -7.32
C ILE A 616 -19.78 12.65 -7.99
N HIS A 617 -20.13 11.61 -7.26
CA HIS A 617 -20.11 10.24 -7.76
C HIS A 617 -21.39 9.91 -8.51
N ARG A 618 -21.26 9.24 -9.66
CA ARG A 618 -22.37 8.86 -10.56
C ARG A 618 -22.27 7.39 -10.94
N PRO A 619 -23.38 6.74 -11.34
CA PRO A 619 -23.30 5.43 -11.97
C PRO A 619 -22.30 5.42 -13.16
N PRO A 620 -21.52 4.35 -13.41
CA PRO A 620 -21.54 3.07 -12.71
C PRO A 620 -20.52 2.94 -11.55
N ALA A 621 -20.05 4.04 -10.96
CA ALA A 621 -19.04 4.00 -9.89
C ALA A 621 -19.51 3.19 -8.67
N GLN A 622 -18.56 2.59 -7.97
CA GLN A 622 -18.78 1.95 -6.67
C GLN A 622 -17.89 2.60 -5.61
N LEU A 623 -18.45 2.89 -4.44
CA LEU A 623 -17.75 3.51 -3.32
C LEU A 623 -17.35 2.47 -2.28
N LEU A 624 -16.12 2.57 -1.75
CA LEU A 624 -15.57 1.68 -0.73
C LEU A 624 -14.88 2.51 0.37
N GLY A 625 -15.23 2.25 1.62
CA GLY A 625 -14.43 2.76 2.75
C GLY A 625 -13.20 1.87 2.95
N CYS A 626 -12.00 2.44 2.87
CA CYS A 626 -10.75 1.71 3.05
C CYS A 626 -10.42 1.55 4.53
N ILE A 627 -10.84 0.45 5.13
CA ILE A 627 -10.65 0.12 6.54
C ILE A 627 -9.17 0.13 6.91
N TYR A 628 -8.32 -0.48 6.07
CA TYR A 628 -6.89 -0.54 6.31
C TYR A 628 -6.25 0.85 6.42
N LEU A 629 -6.53 1.75 5.48
CA LEU A 629 -5.95 3.09 5.50
C LEU A 629 -6.41 3.92 6.69
N VAL A 630 -7.69 3.79 7.10
CA VAL A 630 -8.20 4.45 8.32
C VAL A 630 -7.48 3.91 9.57
N HIS A 631 -7.37 2.59 9.68
CA HIS A 631 -6.76 1.93 10.84
C HIS A 631 -5.24 2.16 10.95
N HIS A 632 -4.57 2.53 9.85
CA HIS A 632 -3.13 2.81 9.80
C HIS A 632 -2.82 4.29 9.50
N ASP A 633 -3.78 5.16 9.76
CA ASP A 633 -3.55 6.61 9.64
C ASP A 633 -2.87 7.15 10.90
N PRO A 634 -1.64 7.72 10.80
CA PRO A 634 -0.93 8.28 11.94
C PRO A 634 -1.63 9.52 12.56
N ALA A 635 -2.51 10.18 11.80
CA ALA A 635 -3.32 11.28 12.32
C ALA A 635 -4.44 10.78 13.26
N LEU A 636 -4.89 9.52 13.08
CA LEU A 636 -5.95 8.91 13.88
C LEU A 636 -5.40 8.00 14.99
N TYR A 637 -4.28 7.32 14.72
CA TYR A 637 -3.65 6.37 15.64
C TYR A 637 -2.16 6.68 15.76
N ARG A 638 -1.73 7.12 16.91
CA ARG A 638 -0.30 7.32 17.20
C ARG A 638 0.44 5.99 17.05
N GLU A 639 1.54 5.96 16.29
CA GLU A 639 2.33 4.75 16.02
C GLU A 639 1.43 3.59 15.52
N PRO A 640 0.79 3.75 14.33
CA PRO A 640 -0.25 2.83 13.87
C PRO A 640 0.25 1.41 13.58
N ASP A 641 1.55 1.24 13.32
CA ASP A 641 2.18 -0.04 13.05
C ASP A 641 2.57 -0.82 14.33
N GLU A 642 2.48 -0.19 15.50
CA GLU A 642 2.68 -0.88 16.77
C GLU A 642 1.42 -1.61 17.23
N PHE A 643 1.60 -2.84 17.68
CA PHE A 643 0.54 -3.63 18.31
C PHE A 643 0.42 -3.26 19.79
N ARG A 644 -0.53 -2.39 20.13
CA ARG A 644 -0.70 -1.79 21.47
C ARG A 644 -2.16 -1.86 21.92
N PRO A 645 -2.57 -2.91 22.66
CA PRO A 645 -3.92 -3.03 23.22
C PRO A 645 -4.36 -1.86 24.10
N GLU A 646 -3.42 -1.23 24.79
CA GLU A 646 -3.66 -0.10 25.70
C GLU A 646 -4.39 1.08 25.05
N ARG A 647 -4.43 1.16 23.71
CA ARG A 647 -5.21 2.15 22.96
C ARG A 647 -6.71 2.08 23.24
N PHE A 648 -7.17 0.89 23.60
CA PHE A 648 -8.59 0.58 23.78
C PHE A 648 -9.01 0.40 25.22
N ILE A 649 -8.12 0.63 26.19
CA ILE A 649 -8.42 0.58 27.61
C ILE A 649 -9.09 1.90 28.04
N GLY A 650 -10.20 1.82 28.76
CA GLY A 650 -10.91 2.95 29.32
C GLY A 650 -11.68 3.83 28.32
N ALA A 651 -11.49 3.64 27.01
CA ALA A 651 -12.22 4.39 25.99
C ALA A 651 -12.64 3.48 24.83
N PRO A 652 -13.93 3.36 24.52
CA PRO A 652 -14.36 2.65 23.34
C PRO A 652 -13.85 3.37 22.08
N PRO A 653 -13.41 2.64 21.04
CA PRO A 653 -12.97 3.27 19.80
C PRO A 653 -14.11 4.05 19.12
N ALA A 654 -13.79 5.24 18.61
CA ALA A 654 -14.76 6.04 17.86
C ALA A 654 -15.28 5.28 16.63
N ARG A 655 -16.60 5.26 16.43
CA ARG A 655 -17.27 4.44 15.41
C ARG A 655 -16.81 4.75 13.98
N SER A 656 -16.40 5.97 13.68
CA SER A 656 -15.92 6.38 12.38
C SER A 656 -14.44 6.04 12.13
N MET A 657 -13.67 5.83 13.19
CA MET A 657 -12.25 5.53 13.12
C MET A 657 -11.95 4.03 13.21
N TRP A 658 -12.85 3.24 13.82
CA TRP A 658 -12.67 1.80 14.05
C TRP A 658 -13.79 1.01 13.38
N LEU A 659 -13.47 0.42 12.23
CA LEU A 659 -14.44 -0.07 11.25
C LEU A 659 -14.43 -1.59 11.00
N PRO A 660 -13.94 -2.48 11.89
CA PRO A 660 -13.84 -3.91 11.56
C PRO A 660 -15.20 -4.57 11.32
N TRP A 661 -16.27 -3.99 11.87
CA TRP A 661 -17.65 -4.46 11.73
C TRP A 661 -18.43 -3.73 10.64
N GLY A 662 -17.75 -2.89 9.83
CA GLY A 662 -18.41 -2.01 8.89
C GLY A 662 -19.35 -1.01 9.57
N GLY A 663 -20.37 -0.55 8.84
CA GLY A 663 -21.32 0.44 9.37
C GLY A 663 -22.61 0.53 8.56
N GLY A 664 -23.51 1.40 9.04
CA GLY A 664 -24.80 1.65 8.41
C GLY A 664 -25.70 0.40 8.40
N ARG A 665 -26.52 0.28 7.36
CA ARG A 665 -27.53 -0.79 7.23
C ARG A 665 -26.91 -2.18 7.08
N LYS A 666 -25.69 -2.29 6.54
CA LYS A 666 -24.95 -3.56 6.37
C LYS A 666 -23.93 -3.83 7.49
N ARG A 667 -24.04 -3.16 8.63
CA ARG A 667 -23.17 -3.45 9.78
C ARG A 667 -23.25 -4.94 10.15
N CYS A 668 -22.10 -5.54 10.50
CA CYS A 668 -22.00 -6.97 10.82
C CYS A 668 -23.03 -7.41 11.89
N PRO A 669 -23.92 -8.35 11.56
CA PRO A 669 -24.87 -8.89 12.55
C PRO A 669 -24.18 -9.79 13.56
N GLY A 670 -23.16 -10.54 13.17
CA GLY A 670 -22.46 -11.55 13.98
C GLY A 670 -21.41 -11.00 14.93
N ARG A 671 -21.27 -9.68 15.11
CA ARG A 671 -20.21 -9.07 15.92
C ARG A 671 -20.13 -9.61 17.36
N HIS A 672 -21.26 -9.85 18.00
CA HIS A 672 -21.32 -10.35 19.38
C HIS A 672 -20.84 -11.79 19.46
N LEU A 673 -21.24 -12.64 18.50
CA LEU A 673 -20.78 -14.02 18.41
C LEU A 673 -19.27 -14.08 18.12
N ALA A 674 -18.78 -13.30 17.18
CA ALA A 674 -17.36 -13.26 16.86
C ALA A 674 -16.51 -12.78 18.07
N MET A 675 -16.96 -11.76 18.80
CA MET A 675 -16.28 -11.32 20.02
C MET A 675 -16.28 -12.41 21.10
N LEU A 676 -17.42 -13.03 21.37
CA LEU A 676 -17.52 -14.13 22.33
C LEU A 676 -16.60 -15.30 21.94
N GLU A 677 -16.60 -15.66 20.67
CA GLU A 677 -15.78 -16.74 20.15
C GLU A 677 -14.28 -16.44 20.28
N MET A 678 -13.84 -15.26 19.89
CA MET A 678 -12.45 -14.84 20.03
C MET A 678 -12.01 -14.79 21.50
N GLN A 679 -12.83 -14.22 22.39
CA GLN A 679 -12.55 -14.19 23.84
C GLN A 679 -12.44 -15.59 24.41
N THR A 680 -13.41 -16.47 24.11
CA THR A 680 -13.45 -17.83 24.63
C THR A 680 -12.29 -18.68 24.13
N VAL A 681 -11.97 -18.61 22.84
CA VAL A 681 -10.86 -19.37 22.22
C VAL A 681 -9.51 -18.90 22.76
N LEU A 682 -9.25 -17.58 22.78
CA LEU A 682 -8.00 -17.03 23.33
C LEU A 682 -7.82 -17.45 24.78
N ARG A 683 -8.86 -17.30 25.63
CA ARG A 683 -8.83 -17.74 27.01
C ARG A 683 -8.53 -19.25 27.12
N THR A 684 -9.27 -20.09 26.41
CA THR A 684 -9.11 -21.54 26.47
C THR A 684 -7.70 -21.98 26.08
N VAL A 685 -7.14 -21.38 25.03
CA VAL A 685 -5.79 -21.72 24.57
C VAL A 685 -4.73 -21.20 25.54
N LEU A 686 -4.78 -19.92 25.93
CA LEU A 686 -3.72 -19.29 26.72
C LEU A 686 -3.70 -19.77 28.18
N THR A 687 -4.82 -20.25 28.71
CA THR A 687 -4.85 -20.92 30.04
C THR A 687 -4.37 -22.37 29.99
N SER A 688 -4.41 -23.03 28.81
CA SER A 688 -4.06 -24.45 28.68
C SER A 688 -2.62 -24.67 28.19
N VAL A 689 -2.08 -23.74 27.39
CA VAL A 689 -0.77 -23.89 26.73
C VAL A 689 -0.02 -22.57 26.64
N THR A 690 1.32 -22.68 26.56
CA THR A 690 2.20 -21.58 26.20
C THR A 690 2.37 -21.56 24.67
N VAL A 691 2.12 -20.41 24.05
CA VAL A 691 2.24 -20.20 22.61
C VAL A 691 3.61 -19.54 22.30
N ARG A 692 4.35 -20.13 21.37
CA ARG A 692 5.62 -19.58 20.87
C ARG A 692 5.58 -19.43 19.36
N PRO A 693 6.24 -18.40 18.78
CA PRO A 693 6.31 -18.26 17.32
C PRO A 693 7.18 -19.39 16.74
N ALA A 694 6.79 -19.93 15.59
CA ALA A 694 7.60 -20.90 14.85
C ALA A 694 8.70 -20.27 14.00
N ALA A 695 8.68 -18.94 13.80
CA ALA A 695 9.65 -18.16 13.05
C ALA A 695 9.96 -16.85 13.80
N SER A 696 11.12 -16.23 13.52
CA SER A 696 11.56 -14.99 14.17
C SER A 696 10.80 -13.74 13.72
N ARG A 697 10.13 -13.80 12.57
CA ARG A 697 9.36 -12.67 12.00
C ARG A 697 7.88 -12.98 11.94
N ILE A 698 7.06 -11.93 12.13
CA ILE A 698 5.61 -11.99 11.89
C ILE A 698 5.36 -12.36 10.43
N GLU A 699 4.38 -13.23 10.21
CA GLU A 699 4.00 -13.65 8.86
C GLU A 699 3.45 -12.46 8.05
N HIS A 700 3.77 -12.46 6.75
CA HIS A 700 3.20 -11.47 5.84
C HIS A 700 1.71 -11.73 5.61
N PRO A 701 0.90 -10.66 5.47
CA PRO A 701 -0.48 -10.80 5.08
C PRO A 701 -0.59 -11.34 3.65
N ARG A 702 -1.47 -12.31 3.47
CA ARG A 702 -1.81 -12.88 2.16
C ARG A 702 -3.28 -12.66 1.87
N TRP A 703 -3.55 -12.18 0.68
CA TRP A 703 -4.91 -12.09 0.16
C TRP A 703 -5.45 -13.49 -0.18
N ARG A 704 -6.63 -13.81 0.34
CA ARG A 704 -7.32 -15.06 0.11
C ARG A 704 -8.78 -14.80 -0.23
N SER A 705 -9.14 -14.83 -1.51
CA SER A 705 -10.44 -14.39 -2.00
C SER A 705 -10.68 -12.90 -1.65
N VAL A 706 -11.54 -12.60 -0.68
CA VAL A 706 -11.88 -11.23 -0.24
C VAL A 706 -11.29 -10.87 1.13
N ILE A 707 -10.59 -11.81 1.77
CA ILE A 707 -10.05 -11.64 3.13
C ILE A 707 -8.53 -11.70 3.17
N VAL A 708 -7.95 -11.19 4.25
CA VAL A 708 -6.52 -11.20 4.54
C VAL A 708 -6.19 -12.18 5.64
N THR A 709 -5.28 -13.12 5.34
CA THR A 709 -4.86 -14.17 6.28
C THR A 709 -3.34 -14.19 6.44
N PRO A 710 -2.79 -14.78 7.51
CA PRO A 710 -1.36 -15.06 7.61
C PRO A 710 -0.91 -15.99 6.48
N HIS A 711 0.23 -15.67 5.84
CA HIS A 711 0.71 -16.36 4.63
C HIS A 711 0.92 -17.87 4.84
N ALA A 712 1.54 -18.27 5.94
CA ALA A 712 1.83 -19.67 6.29
C ALA A 712 0.80 -20.26 7.27
N GLY A 713 -0.30 -19.53 7.54
CA GLY A 713 -1.42 -19.99 8.38
C GLY A 713 -1.16 -19.82 9.88
N SER A 714 -0.42 -18.81 10.30
CA SER A 714 -0.04 -18.58 11.71
C SER A 714 0.67 -19.78 12.32
N ARG A 715 1.93 -19.99 11.90
CA ARG A 715 2.71 -21.11 12.43
C ARG A 715 3.20 -20.83 13.84
N VAL A 716 2.85 -21.72 14.76
CA VAL A 716 3.18 -21.65 16.18
C VAL A 716 3.71 -22.98 16.69
N VAL A 717 4.36 -22.92 17.85
CA VAL A 717 4.74 -24.09 18.66
C VAL A 717 4.00 -23.97 19.99
N LEU A 718 3.28 -25.00 20.38
CA LEU A 718 2.57 -25.05 21.64
C LEU A 718 3.30 -25.94 22.66
N HIS A 719 3.46 -25.45 23.87
CA HIS A 719 4.02 -26.21 24.99
C HIS A 719 2.97 -26.33 26.10
N PRO A 720 2.98 -27.45 26.87
CA PRO A 720 2.17 -27.51 28.09
C PRO A 720 2.46 -26.32 28.99
N ARG A 721 1.44 -25.71 29.57
CA ARG A 721 1.62 -24.70 30.59
C ARG A 721 1.96 -25.40 31.90
N ARG A 722 3.04 -24.97 32.57
CA ARG A 722 3.48 -25.51 33.85
C ARG A 722 2.65 -24.97 35.00
#